data_8b48ae4f390ddab0ec1a9276c55f6314
#
_entry.id   8b48ae4f390ddab0ec1a9276c55f6314
#
_cell.length_a   1.000
_cell.length_b   1.000
_cell.length_c   1.000
_cell.angle_alpha   90.00
_cell.angle_beta   90.00
_cell.angle_gamma   90.00
#
_symmetry.space_group_name_H-M   'P 1'
#
loop_
_entity.id
_entity.type
_entity.pdbx_description
1 polymer ?
#
loop_
_entity_poly.entity_id
_entity_poly.type
_entity_poly.pdbx_seq_one_letter_code
_entity_poly.pdbx_strand_id
1 'polypeptide(L)'
;MNELHSETSPYLLQHANNPVHWKAWNSNSLATAQEQNQLIIISIGYSACHWCHVMEHESFENNEVAQIMNQHYINIKVDREERPDVDAVYMKAVQIMTGRGGWPLNIVALPDGRPIWCGTYFRKDEWISTLEQLQELYQSQPEKMIGYAKKLHLGIESLGISNATISSDDLNQNSIEPLIEKWIKSFDLEFGGMTRAPKFMMPNNYTFLLRYGHQKQNQEVLNFVNLTLKKMAFGGLFDTVGGGFSRYSVDMKWHVPHFEKMLYDNGQLVSLYADAYKLTKNSLYKQVIEKTLTFISRELTNAENGFFCALDADSLNDNQHLEEGAFYVWKKVTLQNMLKEDFDLFSQVFNVNEFGYWEEGNYVLIQNQELEAIAIQNKITLSELQSKKKAWEQLLFVEREKRSKPRLDDKALTSWNAIMLKGFVDAYKALGDSNYLEIAIKNATFIIEKQWTAEGNLYHNYKNGKSTINGYLEDYCFVIEAFIALYEVTIDEKWLQNAKQLTDYCFDTFYDEKSGFFAFTSKIDAPLITTHFETEDNVIPASNSVMANNLFKLSVYFHNPYYETICMKMLQQIIPNIDYPSGYSNWLNVFMNYSKQNKELGVCGEKALEYTTKINQHYFPNIVIAGTKSTTSLPFLKDRFVENKTLFYVCQNQTCLLPTPNFEEVLARFELP
;
A
#
# COMPACT_ATOMS: atom_id res chain seq x y z
N MET A 1 -26.14 -24.39 -6.76
CA MET A 1 -25.19 -24.97 -5.79
C MET A 1 -24.03 -23.98 -5.63
N ASN A 2 -23.48 -23.85 -4.43
CA ASN A 2 -22.31 -23.02 -4.18
C ASN A 2 -21.08 -23.64 -4.87
N GLU A 3 -20.34 -22.84 -5.67
CA GLU A 3 -19.22 -23.31 -6.50
C GLU A 3 -17.84 -22.89 -5.94
N LEU A 4 -17.81 -22.15 -4.81
CA LEU A 4 -16.57 -21.56 -4.29
C LEU A 4 -15.56 -22.57 -3.68
N HIS A 5 -15.95 -23.83 -3.49
CA HIS A 5 -15.06 -24.87 -3.00
C HIS A 5 -13.84 -25.15 -3.88
N SER A 6 -13.89 -24.77 -5.16
CA SER A 6 -12.81 -24.99 -6.12
C SER A 6 -11.84 -23.81 -6.21
N GLU A 7 -12.14 -22.70 -5.53
CA GLU A 7 -11.35 -21.48 -5.59
C GLU A 7 -10.10 -21.56 -4.70
N THR A 8 -9.14 -20.67 -4.95
CA THR A 8 -7.90 -20.57 -4.16
C THR A 8 -7.93 -19.43 -3.16
N SER A 9 -8.73 -18.37 -3.41
CA SER A 9 -8.87 -17.22 -2.54
C SER A 9 -9.35 -17.62 -1.14
N PRO A 10 -8.63 -17.25 -0.05
CA PRO A 10 -9.10 -17.47 1.31
C PRO A 10 -10.48 -16.85 1.57
N TYR A 11 -10.74 -15.65 1.02
CA TYR A 11 -12.01 -14.98 1.15
C TYR A 11 -13.16 -15.74 0.47
N LEU A 12 -12.97 -16.25 -0.74
CA LEU A 12 -14.00 -17.03 -1.41
C LEU A 12 -14.27 -18.35 -0.69
N LEU A 13 -13.22 -19.01 -0.19
CA LEU A 13 -13.33 -20.25 0.58
C LEU A 13 -14.07 -20.07 1.90
N GLN A 14 -13.98 -18.90 2.56
CA GLN A 14 -14.79 -18.60 3.75
C GLN A 14 -16.28 -18.74 3.47
N HIS A 15 -16.73 -18.30 2.28
CA HIS A 15 -18.13 -18.35 1.86
C HIS A 15 -18.55 -19.66 1.19
N ALA A 16 -17.67 -20.66 1.07
CA ALA A 16 -17.94 -21.91 0.34
C ALA A 16 -19.06 -22.75 0.98
N ASN A 17 -19.29 -22.59 2.28
CA ASN A 17 -20.33 -23.33 3.02
C ASN A 17 -21.65 -22.55 3.19
N ASN A 18 -21.75 -21.33 2.69
CA ASN A 18 -22.99 -20.57 2.78
C ASN A 18 -24.11 -21.26 1.98
N PRO A 19 -25.39 -21.16 2.42
CA PRO A 19 -26.53 -21.70 1.66
C PRO A 19 -26.82 -20.92 0.36
N VAL A 20 -26.23 -19.75 0.17
CA VAL A 20 -26.29 -18.99 -1.07
C VAL A 20 -25.49 -19.72 -2.16
N HIS A 21 -26.03 -19.79 -3.37
CA HIS A 21 -25.40 -20.40 -4.54
C HIS A 21 -24.35 -19.46 -5.15
N TRP A 22 -23.30 -19.20 -4.40
CA TRP A 22 -22.20 -18.34 -4.82
C TRP A 22 -21.42 -18.92 -6.01
N LYS A 23 -21.05 -18.05 -6.93
CA LYS A 23 -20.11 -18.27 -8.04
C LYS A 23 -18.95 -17.30 -7.92
N ALA A 24 -17.79 -17.65 -8.44
CA ALA A 24 -16.69 -16.71 -8.63
C ALA A 24 -16.97 -15.79 -9.85
N TRP A 25 -16.31 -14.64 -9.90
CA TRP A 25 -16.33 -13.76 -11.05
C TRP A 25 -15.55 -14.38 -12.21
N ASN A 26 -16.26 -14.83 -13.23
CA ASN A 26 -15.68 -15.37 -14.46
C ASN A 26 -16.69 -15.25 -15.62
N SER A 27 -16.22 -15.53 -16.84
CA SER A 27 -17.05 -15.43 -18.05
C SER A 27 -18.26 -16.36 -18.03
N ASN A 28 -18.16 -17.55 -17.43
CA ASN A 28 -19.27 -18.50 -17.35
C ASN A 28 -20.39 -17.98 -16.43
N SER A 29 -20.03 -17.37 -15.30
CA SER A 29 -21.01 -16.79 -14.37
C SER A 29 -21.78 -15.63 -15.02
N LEU A 30 -21.08 -14.78 -15.78
CA LEU A 30 -21.69 -13.67 -16.53
C LEU A 30 -22.55 -14.18 -17.71
N ALA A 31 -22.08 -15.18 -18.47
CA ALA A 31 -22.85 -15.80 -19.53
C ALA A 31 -24.14 -16.44 -18.99
N THR A 32 -24.08 -17.13 -17.86
CA THR A 32 -25.23 -17.71 -17.19
C THR A 32 -26.30 -16.65 -16.88
N ALA A 33 -25.91 -15.48 -16.39
CA ALA A 33 -26.82 -14.38 -16.09
C ALA A 33 -27.53 -13.87 -17.37
N GLN A 34 -26.77 -13.73 -18.45
CA GLN A 34 -27.31 -13.29 -19.77
C GLN A 34 -28.24 -14.31 -20.35
N GLU A 35 -27.89 -15.61 -20.35
CA GLU A 35 -28.71 -16.70 -20.88
C GLU A 35 -30.03 -16.85 -20.13
N GLN A 36 -30.00 -16.71 -18.81
CA GLN A 36 -31.18 -16.81 -17.95
C GLN A 36 -31.96 -15.49 -17.82
N ASN A 37 -31.42 -14.38 -18.35
CA ASN A 37 -31.96 -13.03 -18.20
C ASN A 37 -32.26 -12.68 -16.73
N GLN A 38 -31.34 -13.04 -15.82
CA GLN A 38 -31.45 -12.79 -14.39
C GLN A 38 -30.53 -11.64 -13.94
N LEU A 39 -31.01 -10.86 -12.99
CA LEU A 39 -30.18 -9.87 -12.29
C LEU A 39 -28.99 -10.55 -11.59
N ILE A 40 -27.89 -9.83 -11.46
CA ILE A 40 -26.70 -10.31 -10.79
C ILE A 40 -26.56 -9.62 -9.43
N ILE A 41 -26.32 -10.38 -8.37
CA ILE A 41 -25.78 -9.85 -7.11
C ILE A 41 -24.26 -10.04 -7.15
N ILE A 42 -23.51 -8.95 -6.99
CA ILE A 42 -22.07 -8.96 -6.90
C ILE A 42 -21.70 -8.49 -5.49
N SER A 43 -21.17 -9.39 -4.66
CA SER A 43 -20.73 -9.07 -3.30
C SER A 43 -19.21 -9.12 -3.23
N ILE A 44 -18.60 -7.96 -2.97
CA ILE A 44 -17.16 -7.75 -2.99
C ILE A 44 -16.65 -7.51 -1.56
N GLY A 45 -15.56 -8.15 -1.19
CA GLY A 45 -14.89 -8.01 0.10
C GLY A 45 -13.48 -8.56 0.08
N TYR A 46 -12.90 -8.85 1.23
CA TYR A 46 -11.58 -9.44 1.38
C TYR A 46 -11.48 -10.22 2.70
N SER A 47 -10.47 -11.07 2.83
CA SER A 47 -10.36 -12.07 3.90
C SER A 47 -10.29 -11.46 5.30
N ALA A 48 -9.59 -10.34 5.49
CA ALA A 48 -9.42 -9.69 6.79
C ALA A 48 -10.55 -8.68 7.15
N CYS A 49 -11.63 -8.63 6.37
CA CYS A 49 -12.69 -7.63 6.47
C CYS A 49 -13.72 -7.97 7.57
N HIS A 50 -13.62 -7.34 8.74
CA HIS A 50 -14.56 -7.54 9.85
C HIS A 50 -16.05 -7.40 9.44
N TRP A 51 -16.44 -6.29 8.78
CA TRP A 51 -17.84 -6.07 8.38
C TRP A 51 -18.33 -7.05 7.30
N CYS A 52 -17.41 -7.67 6.55
CA CYS A 52 -17.77 -8.76 5.64
C CYS A 52 -18.17 -10.02 6.41
N HIS A 53 -17.47 -10.34 7.52
CA HIS A 53 -17.81 -11.44 8.41
C HIS A 53 -19.15 -11.19 9.11
N VAL A 54 -19.39 -9.97 9.60
CA VAL A 54 -20.67 -9.60 10.21
C VAL A 54 -21.82 -9.83 9.24
N MET A 55 -21.71 -9.36 7.98
CA MET A 55 -22.77 -9.55 6.99
C MET A 55 -22.93 -11.03 6.56
N GLU A 56 -21.84 -11.80 6.57
CA GLU A 56 -21.88 -13.24 6.34
C GLU A 56 -22.78 -13.93 7.35
N HIS A 57 -22.48 -13.76 8.64
CA HIS A 57 -23.20 -14.39 9.75
C HIS A 57 -24.66 -13.92 9.84
N GLU A 58 -24.93 -12.63 9.66
CA GLU A 58 -26.28 -12.09 9.77
C GLU A 58 -27.16 -12.38 8.55
N SER A 59 -26.58 -12.43 7.34
CA SER A 59 -27.34 -12.48 6.09
C SER A 59 -27.01 -13.71 5.23
N PHE A 60 -25.75 -13.97 4.88
CA PHE A 60 -25.42 -14.98 3.87
C PHE A 60 -25.49 -16.43 4.38
N GLU A 61 -25.41 -16.66 5.68
CA GLU A 61 -25.66 -17.94 6.34
C GLU A 61 -27.15 -18.22 6.59
N ASN A 62 -28.02 -17.22 6.37
CA ASN A 62 -29.45 -17.34 6.62
C ASN A 62 -30.17 -17.98 5.44
N ASN A 63 -30.96 -19.05 5.70
CA ASN A 63 -31.68 -19.80 4.67
C ASN A 63 -32.76 -18.98 3.96
N GLU A 64 -33.44 -18.05 4.64
CA GLU A 64 -34.47 -17.21 4.04
C GLU A 64 -33.85 -16.23 3.02
N VAL A 65 -32.73 -15.60 3.39
CA VAL A 65 -31.94 -14.77 2.48
C VAL A 65 -31.46 -15.59 1.28
N ALA A 66 -30.91 -16.77 1.54
CA ALA A 66 -30.39 -17.65 0.52
C ALA A 66 -31.50 -18.10 -0.46
N GLN A 67 -32.72 -18.35 0.02
CA GLN A 67 -33.84 -18.72 -0.84
C GLN A 67 -34.16 -17.62 -1.85
N ILE A 68 -34.26 -16.37 -1.41
CA ILE A 68 -34.56 -15.22 -2.28
C ILE A 68 -33.41 -15.00 -3.28
N MET A 69 -32.19 -15.00 -2.81
CA MET A 69 -31.00 -14.81 -3.65
C MET A 69 -30.88 -15.91 -4.72
N ASN A 70 -31.04 -17.17 -4.33
CA ASN A 70 -30.89 -18.33 -5.23
C ASN A 70 -32.05 -18.44 -6.27
N GLN A 71 -33.24 -17.96 -5.91
CA GLN A 71 -34.37 -18.02 -6.79
C GLN A 71 -34.39 -16.95 -7.90
N HIS A 72 -33.90 -15.75 -7.57
CA HIS A 72 -34.08 -14.57 -8.40
C HIS A 72 -32.83 -13.98 -9.00
N TYR A 73 -31.63 -14.39 -8.51
CA TYR A 73 -30.37 -13.77 -8.87
C TYR A 73 -29.30 -14.78 -9.22
N ILE A 74 -28.37 -14.37 -10.06
CA ILE A 74 -27.06 -15.01 -10.17
C ILE A 74 -26.14 -14.35 -9.14
N ASN A 75 -25.66 -15.13 -8.15
CA ASN A 75 -24.91 -14.61 -7.01
C ASN A 75 -23.40 -14.78 -7.26
N ILE A 76 -22.68 -13.67 -7.37
CA ILE A 76 -21.25 -13.64 -7.63
C ILE A 76 -20.54 -13.07 -6.40
N LYS A 77 -19.56 -13.82 -5.87
CA LYS A 77 -18.67 -13.38 -4.80
C LYS A 77 -17.31 -12.98 -5.39
N VAL A 78 -16.77 -11.85 -4.94
CA VAL A 78 -15.51 -11.29 -5.47
C VAL A 78 -14.56 -10.99 -4.34
N ASP A 79 -13.36 -11.55 -4.40
CA ASP A 79 -12.23 -11.09 -3.58
C ASP A 79 -11.64 -9.85 -4.26
N ARG A 80 -11.76 -8.68 -3.62
CA ARG A 80 -11.24 -7.42 -4.15
C ARG A 80 -9.72 -7.42 -4.33
N GLU A 81 -9.04 -8.26 -3.57
CA GLU A 81 -7.58 -8.34 -3.61
C GLU A 81 -7.10 -9.18 -4.79
N GLU A 82 -7.88 -10.17 -5.24
CA GLU A 82 -7.62 -10.93 -6.47
C GLU A 82 -8.23 -10.27 -7.72
N ARG A 83 -9.30 -9.49 -7.55
CA ARG A 83 -10.00 -8.79 -8.65
C ARG A 83 -10.13 -7.29 -8.36
N PRO A 84 -9.01 -6.57 -8.19
CA PRO A 84 -9.01 -5.13 -7.97
C PRO A 84 -9.62 -4.35 -9.14
N ASP A 85 -9.59 -4.90 -10.33
CA ASP A 85 -10.22 -4.38 -11.54
C ASP A 85 -11.75 -4.29 -11.41
N VAL A 86 -12.38 -5.36 -10.91
CA VAL A 86 -13.83 -5.42 -10.65
C VAL A 86 -14.20 -4.49 -9.50
N ASP A 87 -13.44 -4.54 -8.39
CA ASP A 87 -13.65 -3.68 -7.23
C ASP A 87 -13.62 -2.19 -7.61
N ALA A 88 -12.61 -1.75 -8.36
CA ALA A 88 -12.45 -0.35 -8.76
C ALA A 88 -13.64 0.18 -9.58
N VAL A 89 -14.17 -0.61 -10.50
CA VAL A 89 -15.30 -0.21 -11.33
C VAL A 89 -16.58 -0.07 -10.51
N TYR A 90 -16.90 -1.04 -9.65
CA TYR A 90 -18.11 -0.99 -8.83
C TYR A 90 -17.98 -0.04 -7.63
N MET A 91 -16.77 0.20 -7.13
CA MET A 91 -16.52 1.23 -6.13
C MET A 91 -16.85 2.63 -6.66
N LYS A 92 -16.51 2.93 -7.93
CA LYS A 92 -16.93 4.18 -8.59
C LYS A 92 -18.46 4.28 -8.69
N ALA A 93 -19.13 3.17 -9.02
CA ALA A 93 -20.59 3.15 -9.08
C ALA A 93 -21.22 3.52 -7.74
N VAL A 94 -20.76 2.92 -6.62
CA VAL A 94 -21.32 3.22 -5.29
C VAL A 94 -21.00 4.64 -4.85
N GLN A 95 -19.81 5.16 -5.16
CA GLN A 95 -19.45 6.55 -4.86
C GLN A 95 -20.34 7.57 -5.60
N ILE A 96 -20.66 7.33 -6.87
CA ILE A 96 -21.60 8.15 -7.62
C ILE A 96 -23.01 8.11 -7.00
N MET A 97 -23.45 6.92 -6.57
CA MET A 97 -24.82 6.74 -6.06
C MET A 97 -25.00 7.23 -4.63
N THR A 98 -24.02 7.06 -3.76
CA THR A 98 -24.15 7.24 -2.31
C THR A 98 -23.24 8.34 -1.74
N GLY A 99 -22.27 8.83 -2.51
CA GLY A 99 -21.24 9.78 -2.05
C GLY A 99 -20.14 9.15 -1.19
N ARG A 100 -20.18 7.86 -0.93
CA ARG A 100 -19.21 7.12 -0.09
C ARG A 100 -19.05 5.68 -0.58
N GLY A 101 -17.95 5.02 -0.19
CA GLY A 101 -17.70 3.62 -0.47
C GLY A 101 -17.19 2.87 0.75
N GLY A 102 -16.94 1.58 0.63
CA GLY A 102 -16.43 0.70 1.68
C GLY A 102 -16.79 -0.76 1.43
N TRP A 103 -16.29 -1.65 2.25
CA TRP A 103 -16.56 -3.08 2.19
C TRP A 103 -17.26 -3.55 3.47
N PRO A 104 -18.17 -4.59 3.35
CA PRO A 104 -18.54 -5.27 2.09
C PRO A 104 -19.18 -4.30 1.10
N LEU A 105 -18.93 -4.49 -0.20
CA LEU A 105 -19.56 -3.74 -1.26
C LEU A 105 -20.52 -4.66 -2.00
N ASN A 106 -21.82 -4.32 -1.98
CA ASN A 106 -22.88 -5.12 -2.59
C ASN A 106 -23.53 -4.36 -3.74
N ILE A 107 -23.62 -5.00 -4.89
CA ILE A 107 -24.14 -4.44 -6.11
C ILE A 107 -25.25 -5.35 -6.64
N VAL A 108 -26.33 -4.76 -7.14
CA VAL A 108 -27.24 -5.43 -8.04
C VAL A 108 -27.03 -4.86 -9.44
N ALA A 109 -26.81 -5.74 -10.40
CA ALA A 109 -26.51 -5.40 -11.77
C ALA A 109 -27.49 -6.07 -12.75
N LEU A 110 -27.62 -5.49 -13.95
CA LEU A 110 -28.27 -6.11 -15.09
C LEU A 110 -27.50 -7.37 -15.51
N PRO A 111 -28.11 -8.27 -16.32
CA PRO A 111 -27.45 -9.48 -16.81
C PRO A 111 -26.12 -9.22 -17.57
N ASP A 112 -25.94 -8.00 -18.09
CA ASP A 112 -24.70 -7.57 -18.77
C ASP A 112 -23.64 -6.95 -17.84
N GLY A 113 -23.88 -6.95 -16.53
CA GLY A 113 -22.95 -6.43 -15.50
C GLY A 113 -23.12 -4.94 -15.19
N ARG A 114 -23.93 -4.16 -15.93
CA ARG A 114 -24.12 -2.74 -15.61
C ARG A 114 -24.88 -2.57 -14.29
N PRO A 115 -24.32 -1.80 -13.32
CA PRO A 115 -24.94 -1.65 -12.01
C PRO A 115 -26.24 -0.85 -12.07
N ILE A 116 -27.21 -1.26 -11.26
CA ILE A 116 -28.51 -0.58 -11.09
C ILE A 116 -28.76 -0.14 -9.65
N TRP A 117 -28.08 -0.78 -8.70
CA TRP A 117 -28.14 -0.45 -7.29
C TRP A 117 -26.84 -0.87 -6.60
N CYS A 118 -26.39 -0.09 -5.63
CA CYS A 118 -25.19 -0.38 -4.86
C CYS A 118 -25.34 0.05 -3.40
N GLY A 119 -24.65 -0.65 -2.52
CA GLY A 119 -24.51 -0.26 -1.13
C GLY A 119 -23.43 -1.05 -0.42
N THR A 120 -23.20 -0.77 0.86
CA THR A 120 -22.17 -1.45 1.65
C THR A 120 -22.80 -2.54 2.53
N TYR A 121 -22.79 -2.35 3.85
CA TYR A 121 -23.39 -3.29 4.78
C TYR A 121 -24.92 -3.10 4.89
N PHE A 122 -25.65 -4.20 5.00
CA PHE A 122 -27.10 -4.23 5.22
C PHE A 122 -27.48 -5.27 6.28
N ARG A 123 -28.42 -4.92 7.13
CA ARG A 123 -29.07 -5.89 8.02
C ARG A 123 -29.97 -6.83 7.21
N LYS A 124 -30.18 -8.05 7.72
CA LYS A 124 -30.97 -9.10 7.05
C LYS A 124 -32.29 -8.60 6.44
N ASP A 125 -33.13 -7.94 7.24
CA ASP A 125 -34.49 -7.54 6.79
C ASP A 125 -34.44 -6.44 5.73
N GLU A 126 -33.50 -5.52 5.82
CA GLU A 126 -33.26 -4.48 4.82
C GLU A 126 -32.76 -5.09 3.51
N TRP A 127 -31.88 -6.10 3.61
CA TRP A 127 -31.33 -6.81 2.46
C TRP A 127 -32.44 -7.56 1.70
N ILE A 128 -33.30 -8.34 2.41
CA ILE A 128 -34.44 -9.05 1.84
C ILE A 128 -35.37 -8.06 1.12
N SER A 129 -35.83 -7.01 1.82
CA SER A 129 -36.73 -6.02 1.26
C SER A 129 -36.17 -5.33 0.02
N THR A 130 -34.88 -5.02 0.04
CA THR A 130 -34.20 -4.42 -1.14
C THR A 130 -34.20 -5.35 -2.34
N LEU A 131 -33.86 -6.62 -2.14
CA LEU A 131 -33.80 -7.61 -3.22
C LEU A 131 -35.18 -7.85 -3.83
N GLU A 132 -36.24 -8.00 -3.01
CA GLU A 132 -37.60 -8.18 -3.49
C GLU A 132 -38.09 -6.99 -4.32
N GLN A 133 -37.86 -5.76 -3.85
CA GLN A 133 -38.24 -4.53 -4.58
C GLN A 133 -37.51 -4.41 -5.93
N LEU A 134 -36.22 -4.72 -5.97
CA LEU A 134 -35.44 -4.67 -7.22
C LEU A 134 -35.91 -5.72 -8.21
N GLN A 135 -36.23 -6.91 -7.74
CA GLN A 135 -36.79 -7.98 -8.59
C GLN A 135 -38.18 -7.63 -9.15
N GLU A 136 -39.07 -7.10 -8.30
CA GLU A 136 -40.39 -6.63 -8.74
C GLU A 136 -40.27 -5.51 -9.80
N LEU A 137 -39.34 -4.55 -9.55
CA LEU A 137 -39.12 -3.46 -10.49
C LEU A 137 -38.54 -3.97 -11.83
N TYR A 138 -37.66 -4.95 -11.82
CA TYR A 138 -37.10 -5.53 -13.03
C TYR A 138 -38.17 -6.27 -13.86
N GLN A 139 -39.09 -6.96 -13.19
CA GLN A 139 -40.20 -7.65 -13.86
C GLN A 139 -41.24 -6.67 -14.41
N SER A 140 -41.59 -5.62 -13.66
CA SER A 140 -42.65 -4.68 -14.03
C SER A 140 -42.20 -3.54 -14.94
N GLN A 141 -40.96 -3.05 -14.80
CA GLN A 141 -40.43 -1.86 -15.49
C GLN A 141 -38.98 -2.04 -15.96
N PRO A 142 -38.62 -3.08 -16.74
CA PRO A 142 -37.23 -3.36 -17.11
C PRO A 142 -36.57 -2.20 -17.87
N GLU A 143 -37.30 -1.53 -18.75
CA GLU A 143 -36.78 -0.40 -19.53
C GLU A 143 -36.34 0.78 -18.67
N LYS A 144 -37.01 1.00 -17.52
CA LYS A 144 -36.62 2.05 -16.56
C LYS A 144 -35.28 1.71 -15.93
N MET A 145 -35.04 0.47 -15.54
CA MET A 145 -33.78 0.02 -14.96
C MET A 145 -32.65 0.05 -15.99
N ILE A 146 -32.90 -0.39 -17.21
CA ILE A 146 -31.92 -0.31 -18.31
C ILE A 146 -31.55 1.15 -18.59
N GLY A 147 -32.55 2.05 -18.61
CA GLY A 147 -32.31 3.48 -18.77
C GLY A 147 -31.46 4.11 -17.64
N TYR A 148 -31.68 3.66 -16.39
CA TYR A 148 -30.88 4.08 -15.23
C TYR A 148 -29.45 3.55 -15.31
N ALA A 149 -29.28 2.24 -15.59
CA ALA A 149 -27.96 1.62 -15.74
C ALA A 149 -27.11 2.33 -16.82
N LYS A 150 -27.75 2.72 -17.95
CA LYS A 150 -27.07 3.47 -19.00
C LYS A 150 -26.56 4.83 -18.51
N LYS A 151 -27.37 5.56 -17.74
CA LYS A 151 -26.95 6.87 -17.17
C LYS A 151 -25.80 6.72 -16.18
N LEU A 152 -25.88 5.71 -15.30
CA LEU A 152 -24.83 5.44 -14.33
C LEU A 152 -23.52 5.03 -15.03
N HIS A 153 -23.61 4.18 -16.03
CA HIS A 153 -22.45 3.78 -16.84
C HIS A 153 -21.76 4.98 -17.50
N LEU A 154 -22.52 5.89 -18.13
CA LEU A 154 -21.97 7.13 -18.67
C LEU A 154 -21.33 8.01 -17.56
N GLY A 155 -21.90 8.01 -16.37
CA GLY A 155 -21.33 8.69 -15.20
C GLY A 155 -19.96 8.10 -14.81
N ILE A 156 -19.84 6.78 -14.78
CA ILE A 156 -18.56 6.08 -14.47
C ILE A 156 -17.51 6.41 -15.53
N GLU A 157 -17.88 6.40 -16.82
CA GLU A 157 -16.98 6.77 -17.92
C GLU A 157 -16.53 8.24 -17.85
N SER A 158 -17.42 9.15 -17.42
CA SER A 158 -17.11 10.59 -17.34
C SER A 158 -16.15 10.96 -16.20
N LEU A 159 -15.97 10.08 -15.20
CA LEU A 159 -14.93 10.21 -14.16
C LEU A 159 -13.53 9.80 -14.68
N GLY A 160 -13.41 9.53 -15.97
CA GLY A 160 -12.13 9.28 -16.63
C GLY A 160 -11.23 10.52 -16.66
N ILE A 161 -10.09 10.36 -17.31
CA ILE A 161 -9.04 11.37 -17.37
C ILE A 161 -9.56 12.66 -18.06
N SER A 162 -9.30 13.80 -17.42
CA SER A 162 -9.56 15.11 -18.03
C SER A 162 -8.64 15.33 -19.24
N ASN A 163 -9.20 15.86 -20.34
CA ASN A 163 -8.44 16.23 -21.52
C ASN A 163 -7.75 17.62 -21.43
N ALA A 164 -7.80 18.26 -20.24
CA ALA A 164 -7.12 19.53 -20.04
C ALA A 164 -5.61 19.29 -19.92
N THR A 165 -4.85 19.83 -20.84
CA THR A 165 -3.39 19.77 -20.86
C THR A 165 -2.81 21.18 -20.78
N ILE A 166 -1.65 21.31 -20.11
CA ILE A 166 -0.86 22.54 -20.13
C ILE A 166 0.45 22.32 -20.91
N SER A 167 1.07 23.39 -21.35
CA SER A 167 2.39 23.31 -22.00
C SER A 167 3.49 22.93 -21.00
N SER A 168 4.60 22.38 -21.49
CA SER A 168 5.76 22.06 -20.65
C SER A 168 6.32 23.29 -19.92
N ASP A 169 6.20 24.45 -20.51
CA ASP A 169 6.71 25.73 -19.96
C ASP A 169 5.85 26.23 -18.78
N ASP A 170 4.60 25.78 -18.69
CA ASP A 170 3.69 26.09 -17.58
C ASP A 170 3.87 25.20 -16.34
N LEU A 171 4.61 24.08 -16.46
CA LEU A 171 4.98 23.22 -15.32
C LEU A 171 6.09 23.90 -14.50
N ASN A 172 5.73 24.93 -13.76
CA ASN A 172 6.66 25.62 -12.84
C ASN A 172 6.51 25.06 -11.43
N GLN A 173 7.63 24.87 -10.73
CA GLN A 173 7.64 24.37 -9.33
C GLN A 173 6.84 25.24 -8.35
N ASN A 174 6.63 26.50 -8.64
CA ASN A 174 5.79 27.36 -7.82
C ASN A 174 4.28 27.05 -8.01
N SER A 175 3.91 26.23 -8.97
CA SER A 175 2.52 25.85 -9.22
C SER A 175 1.90 24.98 -8.14
N ILE A 176 2.72 24.26 -7.35
CA ILE A 176 2.25 23.38 -6.26
C ILE A 176 2.18 24.08 -4.90
N GLU A 177 2.83 25.23 -4.72
CA GLU A 177 2.87 25.95 -3.44
C GLU A 177 1.45 26.26 -2.89
N PRO A 178 0.50 26.82 -3.69
CA PRO A 178 -0.85 27.07 -3.21
C PRO A 178 -1.60 25.80 -2.77
N LEU A 179 -1.33 24.66 -3.43
CA LEU A 179 -1.91 23.37 -3.05
C LEU A 179 -1.42 22.92 -1.67
N ILE A 180 -0.12 23.10 -1.41
CA ILE A 180 0.48 22.73 -0.13
C ILE A 180 0.01 23.67 0.98
N GLU A 181 -0.08 24.98 0.75
CA GLU A 181 -0.62 25.93 1.71
C GLU A 181 -2.08 25.61 2.09
N LYS A 182 -2.88 25.15 1.14
CA LYS A 182 -4.24 24.66 1.40
C LYS A 182 -4.23 23.38 2.23
N TRP A 183 -3.32 22.45 1.93
CA TRP A 183 -3.21 21.16 2.61
C TRP A 183 -2.78 21.31 4.06
N ILE A 184 -1.81 22.17 4.36
CA ILE A 184 -1.34 22.47 5.72
C ILE A 184 -2.49 22.85 6.66
N LYS A 185 -3.53 23.53 6.17
CA LYS A 185 -4.71 23.90 6.96
C LYS A 185 -5.54 22.70 7.45
N SER A 186 -5.36 21.53 6.87
CA SER A 186 -6.03 20.28 7.28
C SER A 186 -5.22 19.41 8.24
N PHE A 187 -4.01 19.84 8.62
CA PHE A 187 -3.12 19.11 9.49
C PHE A 187 -3.64 19.10 10.94
N ASP A 188 -3.58 17.94 11.56
CA ASP A 188 -3.81 17.79 13.00
C ASP A 188 -2.47 18.05 13.74
N LEU A 189 -2.35 19.23 14.33
CA LEU A 189 -1.12 19.64 15.01
C LEU A 189 -1.00 19.10 16.45
N GLU A 190 -2.03 18.41 16.95
CA GLU A 190 -2.01 17.77 18.28
C GLU A 190 -1.68 16.27 18.17
N PHE A 191 -2.38 15.55 17.30
CA PHE A 191 -2.23 14.11 17.14
C PHE A 191 -1.49 13.71 15.85
N GLY A 192 -1.17 14.65 14.98
CA GLY A 192 -0.64 14.34 13.66
C GLY A 192 -1.71 13.74 12.73
N GLY A 193 -1.38 13.57 11.47
CA GLY A 193 -2.35 13.14 10.47
C GLY A 193 -3.36 14.22 10.11
N MET A 194 -4.46 13.79 9.47
CA MET A 194 -5.55 14.71 9.13
C MET A 194 -6.58 14.80 10.26
N THR A 195 -7.24 15.97 10.40
CA THR A 195 -8.29 16.23 11.42
C THR A 195 -9.60 15.51 11.07
N ARG A 196 -9.57 14.18 11.04
CA ARG A 196 -10.77 13.35 10.77
C ARG A 196 -10.65 11.97 11.42
N ALA A 197 -11.79 11.30 11.62
CA ALA A 197 -11.88 9.87 11.91
C ALA A 197 -12.81 9.20 10.87
N PRO A 198 -12.56 7.93 10.49
CA PRO A 198 -11.38 7.14 10.80
C PRO A 198 -10.10 7.75 10.21
N LYS A 199 -8.95 7.49 10.85
CA LYS A 199 -7.67 8.09 10.49
C LYS A 199 -6.74 7.04 9.85
N PHE A 200 -6.52 7.16 8.53
CA PHE A 200 -5.62 6.29 7.77
C PHE A 200 -4.20 6.81 7.81
N MET A 201 -3.22 5.88 7.72
CA MET A 201 -1.80 6.21 7.80
C MET A 201 -1.26 6.95 6.57
N MET A 202 -1.80 6.66 5.37
CA MET A 202 -1.46 7.32 4.09
C MET A 202 0.05 7.57 3.89
N PRO A 203 0.90 6.53 3.83
CA PRO A 203 2.36 6.69 3.83
C PRO A 203 2.89 7.53 2.67
N ASN A 204 2.28 7.44 1.49
CA ASN A 204 2.62 8.24 0.31
C ASN A 204 2.50 9.75 0.57
N ASN A 205 1.51 10.19 1.36
CA ASN A 205 1.35 11.60 1.72
C ASN A 205 2.54 12.10 2.54
N TYR A 206 2.96 11.33 3.54
CA TYR A 206 4.09 11.72 4.40
C TYR A 206 5.44 11.55 3.72
N THR A 207 5.57 10.61 2.77
CA THR A 207 6.76 10.50 1.91
C THR A 207 6.94 11.77 1.08
N PHE A 208 5.86 12.27 0.46
CA PHE A 208 5.90 13.54 -0.27
C PHE A 208 6.17 14.72 0.66
N LEU A 209 5.46 14.84 1.79
CA LEU A 209 5.62 15.94 2.72
C LEU A 209 7.01 15.97 3.35
N LEU A 210 7.61 14.82 3.66
CA LEU A 210 8.99 14.72 4.15
C LEU A 210 9.97 15.27 3.10
N ARG A 211 9.82 14.86 1.85
CA ARG A 211 10.62 15.33 0.73
C ARG A 211 10.45 16.83 0.50
N TYR A 212 9.21 17.28 0.42
CA TYR A 212 8.88 18.71 0.21
C TYR A 212 9.47 19.57 1.35
N GLY A 213 9.21 19.18 2.60
CA GLY A 213 9.71 19.90 3.76
C GLY A 213 11.25 19.98 3.77
N HIS A 214 11.92 18.89 3.42
CA HIS A 214 13.38 18.85 3.32
C HIS A 214 13.91 19.74 2.17
N GLN A 215 13.44 19.54 0.93
CA GLN A 215 13.94 20.28 -0.22
C GLN A 215 13.58 21.78 -0.22
N LYS A 216 12.45 22.16 0.39
CA LYS A 216 12.01 23.55 0.53
C LYS A 216 12.43 24.18 1.87
N GLN A 217 13.16 23.45 2.72
CA GLN A 217 13.54 23.87 4.08
C GLN A 217 12.32 24.33 4.92
N ASN A 218 11.16 23.70 4.72
CA ASN A 218 9.92 24.03 5.41
C ASN A 218 9.83 23.27 6.74
N GLN A 219 10.23 23.93 7.82
CA GLN A 219 10.29 23.32 9.17
C GLN A 219 8.90 22.98 9.71
N GLU A 220 7.84 23.73 9.35
CA GLU A 220 6.46 23.46 9.77
C GLU A 220 6.00 22.08 9.25
N VAL A 221 6.23 21.83 7.95
CA VAL A 221 5.89 20.55 7.32
C VAL A 221 6.73 19.40 7.91
N LEU A 222 8.04 19.61 8.13
CA LEU A 222 8.90 18.60 8.75
C LEU A 222 8.47 18.27 10.18
N ASN A 223 8.10 19.28 10.97
CA ASN A 223 7.60 19.09 12.33
C ASN A 223 6.28 18.31 12.33
N PHE A 224 5.37 18.62 11.41
CA PHE A 224 4.12 17.88 11.26
C PHE A 224 4.33 16.40 10.88
N VAL A 225 5.23 16.12 9.92
CA VAL A 225 5.56 14.74 9.56
C VAL A 225 6.15 13.99 10.75
N ASN A 226 7.12 14.58 11.46
CA ASN A 226 7.72 13.96 12.64
C ASN A 226 6.70 13.74 13.77
N LEU A 227 5.79 14.69 14.01
CA LEU A 227 4.68 14.52 14.95
C LEU A 227 3.83 13.32 14.57
N THR A 228 3.42 13.22 13.30
CA THR A 228 2.58 12.14 12.81
C THR A 228 3.24 10.77 12.96
N LEU A 229 4.48 10.63 12.51
CA LEU A 229 5.24 9.38 12.63
C LEU A 229 5.39 8.94 14.09
N LYS A 230 5.73 9.88 14.98
CA LYS A 230 5.82 9.61 16.41
C LYS A 230 4.49 9.17 17.00
N LYS A 231 3.40 9.86 16.69
CA LYS A 231 2.06 9.54 17.20
C LYS A 231 1.54 8.21 16.69
N MET A 232 1.80 7.86 15.43
CA MET A 232 1.49 6.52 14.90
C MET A 232 2.31 5.42 15.62
N ALA A 233 3.59 5.65 15.89
CA ALA A 233 4.45 4.68 16.58
C ALA A 233 4.10 4.52 18.08
N PHE A 234 3.55 5.55 18.70
CA PHE A 234 3.13 5.56 20.10
C PHE A 234 1.68 5.11 20.30
N GLY A 235 0.87 5.22 19.25
CA GLY A 235 -0.54 4.82 19.27
C GLY A 235 -0.74 3.31 19.20
N GLY A 236 -2.01 2.89 19.27
CA GLY A 236 -2.39 1.49 19.18
C GLY A 236 -2.27 0.90 17.79
N LEU A 237 -2.05 1.72 16.75
CA LEU A 237 -1.78 1.22 15.40
C LEU A 237 -0.51 0.38 15.33
N PHE A 238 0.53 0.79 16.04
CA PHE A 238 1.78 0.05 16.11
C PHE A 238 1.72 -0.98 17.24
N ASP A 239 1.79 -2.25 16.88
CA ASP A 239 1.86 -3.33 17.87
C ASP A 239 3.23 -3.35 18.57
N THR A 240 3.31 -2.69 19.71
CA THR A 240 4.56 -2.61 20.48
C THR A 240 5.06 -3.98 20.97
N VAL A 241 4.18 -4.98 21.09
CA VAL A 241 4.50 -6.33 21.58
C VAL A 241 5.03 -7.21 20.46
N GLY A 242 4.34 -7.28 19.33
CA GLY A 242 4.67 -8.21 18.24
C GLY A 242 5.25 -7.55 16.99
N GLY A 243 5.21 -6.24 16.89
CA GLY A 243 5.60 -5.47 15.71
C GLY A 243 4.52 -5.38 14.64
N GLY A 244 4.75 -4.53 13.67
CA GLY A 244 3.83 -4.26 12.58
C GLY A 244 2.71 -3.30 12.92
N PHE A 245 2.14 -2.69 11.86
CA PHE A 245 1.06 -1.72 11.95
C PHE A 245 -0.28 -2.35 11.58
N SER A 246 -1.33 -1.99 12.30
CA SER A 246 -2.71 -2.19 11.90
C SER A 246 -3.12 -1.13 10.87
N ARG A 247 -4.22 -1.36 10.15
CA ARG A 247 -4.56 -0.63 8.91
C ARG A 247 -4.95 0.83 9.11
N TYR A 248 -5.79 1.15 10.09
CA TYR A 248 -6.23 2.52 10.39
C TYR A 248 -6.73 2.64 11.82
N SER A 249 -6.81 3.87 12.33
CA SER A 249 -7.43 4.16 13.62
C SER A 249 -8.89 4.53 13.44
N VAL A 250 -9.78 3.97 14.29
CA VAL A 250 -11.20 4.32 14.29
C VAL A 250 -11.45 5.70 14.91
N ASP A 251 -10.46 6.22 15.65
CA ASP A 251 -10.50 7.52 16.33
C ASP A 251 -9.46 8.51 15.77
N MET A 252 -9.50 9.76 16.23
CA MET A 252 -8.59 10.82 15.81
C MET A 252 -7.21 10.76 16.50
N LYS A 253 -7.04 9.95 17.57
CA LYS A 253 -5.86 9.96 18.46
C LYS A 253 -4.86 8.86 18.17
N TRP A 254 -5.11 8.03 17.15
CA TRP A 254 -4.35 6.81 16.86
C TRP A 254 -4.43 5.75 17.97
N HIS A 255 -5.50 5.78 18.79
CA HIS A 255 -5.63 4.92 19.96
C HIS A 255 -6.16 3.53 19.59
N VAL A 256 -7.38 3.45 19.09
CA VAL A 256 -8.02 2.18 18.77
C VAL A 256 -7.82 1.85 17.28
N PRO A 257 -7.06 0.80 16.95
CA PRO A 257 -6.91 0.39 15.57
C PRO A 257 -8.09 -0.45 15.11
N HIS A 258 -8.33 -0.49 13.79
CA HIS A 258 -8.93 -1.63 13.15
C HIS A 258 -7.81 -2.67 12.99
N PHE A 259 -7.93 -3.83 13.66
CA PHE A 259 -6.79 -4.68 14.03
C PHE A 259 -6.20 -5.51 12.88
N GLU A 260 -6.75 -5.48 11.67
CA GLU A 260 -6.15 -6.13 10.51
C GLU A 260 -4.74 -5.58 10.21
N LYS A 261 -3.80 -6.45 9.82
CA LYS A 261 -2.44 -6.05 9.46
C LYS A 261 -2.17 -6.42 8.00
N MET A 262 -2.07 -5.41 7.14
CA MET A 262 -1.86 -5.58 5.70
C MET A 262 -0.38 -5.50 5.33
N LEU A 263 0.06 -6.34 4.41
CA LEU A 263 1.45 -6.35 3.92
C LEU A 263 1.84 -5.01 3.30
N TYR A 264 0.99 -4.46 2.43
CA TYR A 264 1.26 -3.22 1.70
C TYR A 264 1.38 -1.99 2.61
N ASP A 265 0.62 -1.92 3.70
CA ASP A 265 0.74 -0.83 4.68
C ASP A 265 2.10 -0.89 5.37
N ASN A 266 2.48 -2.08 5.83
CA ASN A 266 3.73 -2.30 6.53
C ASN A 266 4.95 -2.05 5.63
N GLY A 267 4.91 -2.45 4.35
CA GLY A 267 5.99 -2.21 3.40
C GLY A 267 6.23 -0.73 3.13
N GLN A 268 5.16 0.03 2.89
CA GLN A 268 5.24 1.48 2.68
C GLN A 268 5.70 2.23 3.94
N LEU A 269 5.20 1.82 5.11
CA LEU A 269 5.62 2.44 6.38
C LEU A 269 7.09 2.17 6.69
N VAL A 270 7.61 0.97 6.43
CA VAL A 270 9.03 0.71 6.57
C VAL A 270 9.86 1.66 5.71
N SER A 271 9.47 1.86 4.43
CA SER A 271 10.14 2.82 3.54
C SER A 271 10.09 4.26 4.08
N LEU A 272 8.92 4.71 4.55
CA LEU A 272 8.75 6.05 5.11
C LEU A 272 9.56 6.26 6.39
N TYR A 273 9.53 5.31 7.34
CA TYR A 273 10.33 5.38 8.56
C TYR A 273 11.84 5.28 8.27
N ALA A 274 12.24 4.53 7.24
CA ALA A 274 13.63 4.47 6.79
C ALA A 274 14.11 5.83 6.27
N ASP A 275 13.31 6.51 5.47
CA ASP A 275 13.61 7.86 4.99
C ASP A 275 13.66 8.89 6.13
N ALA A 276 12.68 8.85 7.04
CA ALA A 276 12.68 9.71 8.21
C ALA A 276 13.87 9.43 9.13
N TYR A 277 14.29 8.17 9.29
CA TYR A 277 15.51 7.83 10.04
C TYR A 277 16.77 8.34 9.35
N LYS A 278 16.89 8.22 8.03
CA LYS A 278 18.05 8.79 7.31
C LYS A 278 18.17 10.30 7.53
N LEU A 279 17.06 11.02 7.59
CA LEU A 279 17.04 12.47 7.81
C LEU A 279 17.31 12.86 9.27
N THR A 280 16.70 12.16 10.24
CA THR A 280 16.67 12.61 11.65
C THR A 280 17.59 11.82 12.59
N LYS A 281 17.99 10.61 12.21
CA LYS A 281 18.68 9.62 13.05
C LYS A 281 17.92 9.28 14.35
N ASN A 282 16.60 9.48 14.39
CA ASN A 282 15.78 9.21 15.55
C ASN A 282 15.70 7.69 15.84
N SER A 283 16.12 7.29 17.04
CA SER A 283 16.15 5.89 17.46
C SER A 283 14.77 5.20 17.50
N LEU A 284 13.68 5.95 17.71
CA LEU A 284 12.32 5.44 17.63
C LEU A 284 12.02 4.89 16.23
N TYR A 285 12.42 5.62 15.18
CA TYR A 285 12.19 5.20 13.80
C TYR A 285 12.95 3.91 13.47
N LYS A 286 14.19 3.79 13.93
CA LYS A 286 14.95 2.54 13.84
C LYS A 286 14.22 1.36 14.49
N GLN A 287 13.72 1.54 15.73
CA GLN A 287 13.00 0.49 16.46
C GLN A 287 11.72 0.06 15.73
N VAL A 288 10.97 1.02 15.16
CA VAL A 288 9.77 0.74 14.37
C VAL A 288 10.11 -0.11 13.15
N ILE A 289 11.15 0.25 12.39
CA ILE A 289 11.61 -0.52 11.22
C ILE A 289 11.97 -1.96 11.64
N GLU A 290 12.84 -2.11 12.65
CA GLU A 290 13.34 -3.41 13.10
C GLU A 290 12.19 -4.32 13.58
N LYS A 291 11.25 -3.79 14.38
CA LYS A 291 10.10 -4.55 14.87
C LYS A 291 9.12 -4.92 13.76
N THR A 292 8.87 -4.00 12.82
CA THR A 292 7.98 -4.27 11.69
C THR A 292 8.56 -5.36 10.78
N LEU A 293 9.85 -5.29 10.43
CA LEU A 293 10.49 -6.31 9.61
C LEU A 293 10.60 -7.66 10.32
N THR A 294 10.80 -7.67 11.65
CA THR A 294 10.74 -8.88 12.45
C THR A 294 9.35 -9.52 12.40
N PHE A 295 8.28 -8.71 12.49
CA PHE A 295 6.89 -9.16 12.35
C PHE A 295 6.66 -9.79 10.96
N ILE A 296 7.04 -9.10 9.88
CA ILE A 296 6.89 -9.61 8.50
C ILE A 296 7.61 -10.95 8.32
N SER A 297 8.86 -11.04 8.78
CA SER A 297 9.65 -12.27 8.66
C SER A 297 9.07 -13.44 9.47
N ARG A 298 8.42 -13.16 10.60
CA ARG A 298 7.86 -14.18 11.49
C ARG A 298 6.46 -14.63 11.09
N GLU A 299 5.58 -13.67 10.72
CA GLU A 299 4.14 -13.96 10.55
C GLU A 299 3.70 -13.98 9.08
N LEU A 300 4.33 -13.20 8.21
CA LEU A 300 3.87 -13.00 6.84
C LEU A 300 4.86 -13.52 5.78
N THR A 301 5.80 -14.39 6.13
CA THR A 301 6.76 -14.96 5.16
C THR A 301 6.50 -16.44 4.97
N ASN A 302 6.34 -16.88 3.71
CA ASN A 302 6.17 -18.28 3.37
C ASN A 302 7.51 -19.01 3.20
N ALA A 303 7.48 -20.34 3.08
CA ALA A 303 8.68 -21.19 2.95
C ALA A 303 9.46 -20.94 1.63
N GLU A 304 8.85 -20.31 0.63
CA GLU A 304 9.44 -20.02 -0.68
C GLU A 304 9.95 -18.57 -0.78
N ASN A 305 9.97 -17.80 0.34
CA ASN A 305 10.36 -16.39 0.46
C ASN A 305 9.40 -15.40 -0.22
N GLY A 306 8.16 -15.80 -0.50
CA GLY A 306 7.05 -14.90 -0.78
C GLY A 306 6.45 -14.36 0.52
N PHE A 307 5.78 -13.22 0.46
CA PHE A 307 5.06 -12.65 1.60
C PHE A 307 3.56 -12.86 1.45
N PHE A 308 2.91 -13.29 2.53
CA PHE A 308 1.46 -13.40 2.66
C PHE A 308 0.80 -12.01 2.76
N CYS A 309 -0.48 -11.94 2.40
CA CYS A 309 -1.19 -10.66 2.26
C CYS A 309 -1.53 -9.98 3.58
N ALA A 310 -2.08 -10.71 4.56
CA ALA A 310 -2.65 -10.06 5.73
C ALA A 310 -2.87 -11.00 6.92
N LEU A 311 -3.04 -10.39 8.11
CA LEU A 311 -3.70 -11.00 9.26
C LEU A 311 -5.06 -10.36 9.46
N ASP A 312 -6.06 -11.18 9.77
CA ASP A 312 -7.45 -10.78 10.05
C ASP A 312 -7.53 -9.82 11.26
N ALA A 313 -8.54 -8.96 11.28
CA ALA A 313 -8.87 -8.14 12.44
C ALA A 313 -9.38 -8.99 13.60
N ASP A 314 -10.11 -10.08 13.28
CA ASP A 314 -10.79 -10.95 14.22
C ASP A 314 -9.93 -12.14 14.65
N SER A 315 -10.09 -12.55 15.89
CA SER A 315 -9.52 -13.79 16.42
C SER A 315 -10.47 -14.40 17.46
N LEU A 316 -10.29 -15.70 17.78
CA LEU A 316 -11.11 -16.35 18.79
C LEU A 316 -10.72 -15.82 20.19
N ASN A 317 -11.73 -15.34 20.91
CA ASN A 317 -11.61 -14.98 22.33
C ASN A 317 -11.62 -16.24 23.23
N ASP A 318 -11.51 -16.05 24.55
CA ASP A 318 -11.51 -17.14 25.54
C ASP A 318 -12.82 -17.99 25.50
N ASN A 319 -13.92 -17.46 25.01
CA ASN A 319 -15.20 -18.15 24.84
C ASN A 319 -15.36 -18.82 23.46
N GLN A 320 -14.30 -18.87 22.65
CA GLN A 320 -14.31 -19.41 21.28
C GLN A 320 -15.24 -18.66 20.31
N HIS A 321 -15.49 -17.37 20.56
CA HIS A 321 -16.19 -16.48 19.63
C HIS A 321 -15.19 -15.61 18.89
N LEU A 322 -15.43 -15.35 17.61
CA LEU A 322 -14.67 -14.35 16.84
C LEU A 322 -14.96 -12.95 17.42
N GLU A 323 -13.90 -12.23 17.73
CA GLU A 323 -13.95 -10.88 18.29
C GLU A 323 -12.80 -10.06 17.74
N GLU A 324 -13.12 -8.82 17.31
CA GLU A 324 -12.11 -7.90 16.81
C GLU A 324 -11.07 -7.58 17.90
N GLY A 325 -9.80 -7.68 17.57
CA GLY A 325 -8.71 -7.32 18.46
C GLY A 325 -8.42 -8.27 19.61
N ALA A 326 -9.17 -9.38 19.81
CA ALA A 326 -9.02 -10.28 20.96
C ALA A 326 -7.58 -10.78 21.16
N PHE A 327 -6.84 -11.01 20.06
CA PHE A 327 -5.43 -11.39 20.13
C PHE A 327 -4.53 -10.28 20.70
N TYR A 328 -4.85 -9.01 20.47
CA TYR A 328 -3.95 -7.88 20.70
C TYR A 328 -4.17 -7.15 22.02
N VAL A 329 -5.40 -7.13 22.53
CA VAL A 329 -5.79 -6.35 23.71
C VAL A 329 -5.50 -7.09 25.04
N TRP A 330 -5.51 -6.32 26.14
CA TRP A 330 -5.11 -6.83 27.44
C TRP A 330 -6.11 -6.44 28.54
N LYS A 331 -6.43 -7.37 29.42
CA LYS A 331 -7.18 -7.08 30.66
C LYS A 331 -6.21 -6.59 31.74
N LYS A 332 -6.60 -5.56 32.49
CA LYS A 332 -5.78 -5.00 33.58
C LYS A 332 -5.38 -6.04 34.61
N VAL A 333 -6.28 -6.93 35.00
CA VAL A 333 -6.02 -7.98 36.00
C VAL A 333 -4.94 -8.96 35.49
N THR A 334 -4.99 -9.32 34.23
CA THR A 334 -3.95 -10.19 33.61
C THR A 334 -2.59 -9.52 33.66
N LEU A 335 -2.51 -8.24 33.30
CA LEU A 335 -1.26 -7.46 33.35
C LEU A 335 -0.71 -7.35 34.78
N GLN A 336 -1.58 -7.11 35.78
CA GLN A 336 -1.17 -7.04 37.18
C GLN A 336 -0.58 -8.38 37.66
N ASN A 337 -1.21 -9.48 37.33
CA ASN A 337 -0.73 -10.81 37.72
C ASN A 337 0.62 -11.17 37.08
N MET A 338 0.85 -10.75 35.84
CA MET A 338 2.07 -11.02 35.11
C MET A 338 3.24 -10.14 35.54
N LEU A 339 2.99 -8.85 35.71
CA LEU A 339 4.04 -7.83 35.93
C LEU A 339 4.34 -7.57 37.41
N LYS A 340 3.41 -7.91 38.32
CA LYS A 340 3.59 -7.79 39.77
C LYS A 340 4.08 -6.41 40.18
N GLU A 341 5.28 -6.33 40.74
CA GLU A 341 5.89 -5.09 41.24
C GLU A 341 6.17 -4.07 40.12
N ASP A 342 6.37 -4.51 38.90
CA ASP A 342 6.60 -3.63 37.75
C ASP A 342 5.31 -3.03 37.17
N PHE A 343 4.12 -3.47 37.60
CA PHE A 343 2.86 -3.08 36.98
C PHE A 343 2.61 -1.56 37.00
N ASP A 344 2.93 -0.88 38.08
CA ASP A 344 2.69 0.58 38.19
C ASP A 344 3.55 1.37 37.21
N LEU A 345 4.83 0.99 37.05
CA LEU A 345 5.72 1.62 36.08
C LEU A 345 5.32 1.24 34.66
N PHE A 346 4.98 -0.01 34.40
CA PHE A 346 4.42 -0.46 33.12
C PHE A 346 3.17 0.32 32.74
N SER A 347 2.26 0.51 33.69
CA SER A 347 0.99 1.25 33.48
C SER A 347 1.24 2.72 33.10
N GLN A 348 2.30 3.35 33.62
CA GLN A 348 2.70 4.68 33.21
C GLN A 348 3.27 4.70 31.76
N VAL A 349 4.04 3.69 31.37
CA VAL A 349 4.63 3.61 30.02
C VAL A 349 3.55 3.31 28.98
N PHE A 350 2.67 2.33 29.26
CA PHE A 350 1.70 1.81 28.28
C PHE A 350 0.25 2.23 28.54
N ASN A 351 0.04 3.19 29.41
CA ASN A 351 -1.27 3.77 29.69
C ASN A 351 -2.36 2.74 30.03
N VAL A 352 -2.11 1.84 30.99
CA VAL A 352 -3.12 0.94 31.52
C VAL A 352 -4.02 1.73 32.49
N ASN A 353 -4.63 2.79 31.98
CA ASN A 353 -5.46 3.80 32.65
C ASN A 353 -6.58 4.26 31.68
N GLU A 354 -7.23 5.37 31.97
CA GLU A 354 -8.31 5.93 31.15
C GLU A 354 -7.90 6.25 29.70
N PHE A 355 -6.63 6.51 29.42
CA PHE A 355 -6.13 6.83 28.08
C PHE A 355 -5.99 5.60 27.19
N GLY A 356 -5.58 4.46 27.75
CA GLY A 356 -5.43 3.22 27.01
C GLY A 356 -6.63 2.30 27.10
N TYR A 357 -7.67 2.67 27.92
CA TYR A 357 -8.91 1.91 28.01
C TYR A 357 -9.69 1.96 26.68
N TRP A 358 -10.12 0.81 26.20
CA TRP A 358 -10.98 0.71 25.01
C TRP A 358 -12.40 0.37 25.40
N GLU A 359 -12.72 -0.92 25.53
CA GLU A 359 -14.08 -1.37 25.87
C GLU A 359 -14.04 -2.67 26.68
N GLU A 360 -15.11 -3.02 27.37
CA GLU A 360 -15.27 -4.28 28.13
C GLU A 360 -14.09 -4.64 29.05
N GLY A 361 -13.37 -3.64 29.56
CA GLY A 361 -12.19 -3.81 30.41
C GLY A 361 -10.90 -4.14 29.65
N ASN A 362 -10.92 -4.05 28.32
CA ASN A 362 -9.76 -4.20 27.46
C ASN A 362 -8.94 -2.91 27.37
N TYR A 363 -7.64 -3.04 27.27
CA TYR A 363 -6.69 -1.98 27.07
C TYR A 363 -5.91 -2.21 25.77
N VAL A 364 -5.78 -1.14 24.96
CA VAL A 364 -4.81 -1.04 23.87
C VAL A 364 -3.57 -0.39 24.44
N LEU A 365 -2.42 -1.02 24.28
CA LEU A 365 -1.15 -0.51 24.80
C LEU A 365 -0.65 0.67 23.94
N ILE A 366 -0.68 1.86 24.49
CA ILE A 366 -0.25 3.11 23.84
C ILE A 366 0.77 3.85 24.70
N GLN A 367 1.56 4.71 24.09
CA GLN A 367 2.47 5.63 24.77
C GLN A 367 2.01 7.06 24.53
N ASN A 368 1.90 7.87 25.56
CA ASN A 368 1.55 9.28 25.46
C ASN A 368 2.64 10.22 25.97
N GLN A 369 3.68 9.66 26.59
CA GLN A 369 4.83 10.38 27.13
C GLN A 369 6.15 9.77 26.61
N GLU A 370 7.20 10.58 26.61
CA GLU A 370 8.55 10.11 26.33
C GLU A 370 9.09 9.29 27.50
N LEU A 371 9.87 8.27 27.20
CA LEU A 371 10.47 7.41 28.22
C LEU A 371 11.39 8.20 29.16
N GLU A 372 12.07 9.23 28.64
CA GLU A 372 12.91 10.14 29.42
C GLU A 372 12.14 10.83 30.55
N ALA A 373 10.94 11.32 30.23
CA ALA A 373 10.08 12.01 31.22
C ALA A 373 9.62 11.01 32.29
N ILE A 374 9.23 9.82 31.90
CA ILE A 374 8.80 8.75 32.85
C ILE A 374 9.98 8.30 33.71
N ALA A 375 11.16 8.14 33.14
CA ALA A 375 12.38 7.77 33.88
C ALA A 375 12.73 8.81 34.96
N ILE A 376 12.68 10.10 34.63
CA ILE A 376 12.91 11.20 35.56
C ILE A 376 11.88 11.18 36.70
N GLN A 377 10.59 11.03 36.39
CA GLN A 377 9.49 10.97 37.38
C GLN A 377 9.69 9.83 38.39
N ASN A 378 10.17 8.69 37.90
CA ASN A 378 10.38 7.48 38.72
C ASN A 378 11.79 7.37 39.30
N LYS A 379 12.68 8.36 39.11
CA LYS A 379 14.04 8.39 39.60
C LYS A 379 14.89 7.19 39.17
N ILE A 380 14.69 6.72 37.95
CA ILE A 380 15.51 5.68 37.30
C ILE A 380 16.18 6.22 36.06
N THR A 381 17.18 5.52 35.57
CA THR A 381 17.86 5.91 34.32
C THR A 381 17.00 5.53 33.11
N LEU A 382 17.14 6.27 32.01
CA LEU A 382 16.48 5.94 30.74
C LEU A 382 16.86 4.52 30.26
N SER A 383 18.12 4.14 30.38
CA SER A 383 18.62 2.81 29.99
C SER A 383 17.95 1.68 30.81
N GLU A 384 17.73 1.90 32.09
CA GLU A 384 17.02 0.96 32.97
C GLU A 384 15.55 0.82 32.53
N LEU A 385 14.86 1.92 32.26
CA LEU A 385 13.48 1.91 31.78
C LEU A 385 13.35 1.22 30.41
N GLN A 386 14.28 1.49 29.50
CA GLN A 386 14.31 0.82 28.19
C GLN A 386 14.55 -0.68 28.33
N SER A 387 15.41 -1.11 29.23
CA SER A 387 15.66 -2.52 29.51
C SER A 387 14.41 -3.21 30.11
N LYS A 388 13.73 -2.55 31.04
CA LYS A 388 12.46 -3.02 31.61
C LYS A 388 11.37 -3.12 30.52
N LYS A 389 11.21 -2.07 29.71
CA LYS A 389 10.26 -2.05 28.59
C LYS A 389 10.47 -3.25 27.66
N LYS A 390 11.70 -3.52 27.26
CA LYS A 390 12.04 -4.67 26.42
C LYS A 390 11.70 -6.01 27.10
N ALA A 391 11.98 -6.14 28.39
CA ALA A 391 11.62 -7.35 29.15
C ALA A 391 10.10 -7.55 29.25
N TRP A 392 9.33 -6.47 29.47
CA TRP A 392 7.87 -6.55 29.50
C TRP A 392 7.28 -6.90 28.13
N GLU A 393 7.75 -6.28 27.04
CA GLU A 393 7.32 -6.61 25.69
C GLU A 393 7.58 -8.10 25.38
N GLN A 394 8.73 -8.64 25.76
CA GLN A 394 9.04 -10.06 25.59
C GLN A 394 8.12 -10.96 26.43
N LEU A 395 7.85 -10.59 27.69
CA LEU A 395 6.93 -11.33 28.56
C LEU A 395 5.52 -11.37 27.96
N LEU A 396 5.02 -10.21 27.51
CA LEU A 396 3.72 -10.11 26.88
C LEU A 396 3.66 -10.88 25.56
N PHE A 397 4.73 -10.84 24.76
CA PHE A 397 4.81 -11.62 23.51
C PHE A 397 4.66 -13.12 23.78
N VAL A 398 5.40 -13.67 24.73
CA VAL A 398 5.32 -15.11 25.08
C VAL A 398 3.93 -15.50 25.59
N GLU A 399 3.28 -14.62 26.36
CA GLU A 399 1.92 -14.87 26.85
C GLU A 399 0.89 -14.81 25.73
N ARG A 400 1.00 -13.81 24.84
CA ARG A 400 0.09 -13.62 23.71
C ARG A 400 0.14 -14.79 22.71
N GLU A 401 1.32 -15.37 22.48
CA GLU A 401 1.48 -16.53 21.60
C GLU A 401 0.70 -17.79 22.03
N LYS A 402 0.15 -17.79 23.24
CA LYS A 402 -0.75 -18.87 23.72
C LYS A 402 -2.21 -18.67 23.27
N ARG A 403 -2.56 -17.47 22.79
CA ARG A 403 -3.91 -17.14 22.32
C ARG A 403 -4.12 -17.65 20.89
N SER A 404 -5.39 -17.79 20.50
CA SER A 404 -5.74 -18.04 19.10
C SER A 404 -5.27 -16.88 18.23
N LYS A 405 -4.41 -17.16 17.26
CA LYS A 405 -3.93 -16.14 16.30
C LYS A 405 -5.05 -15.69 15.37
N PRO A 406 -5.01 -14.45 14.87
CA PRO A 406 -5.84 -14.03 13.75
C PRO A 406 -5.62 -14.93 12.55
N ARG A 407 -6.65 -15.09 11.71
CA ARG A 407 -6.52 -15.88 10.49
C ARG A 407 -5.51 -15.22 9.54
N LEU A 408 -4.74 -16.08 8.89
CA LEU A 408 -3.76 -15.66 7.89
C LEU A 408 -4.40 -15.70 6.50
N ASP A 409 -4.33 -14.60 5.79
CA ASP A 409 -4.57 -14.59 4.34
C ASP A 409 -3.27 -15.00 3.64
N ASP A 410 -3.18 -16.28 3.33
CA ASP A 410 -1.96 -16.97 2.88
C ASP A 410 -1.75 -16.96 1.36
N LYS A 411 -2.45 -16.09 0.63
CA LYS A 411 -2.10 -15.77 -0.75
C LYS A 411 -0.94 -14.77 -0.80
N ALA A 412 -0.18 -14.75 -1.89
CA ALA A 412 0.86 -13.77 -2.16
C ALA A 412 0.49 -12.97 -3.42
N LEU A 413 0.30 -11.67 -3.28
CA LEU A 413 0.06 -10.75 -4.40
C LEU A 413 1.36 -10.14 -4.87
N THR A 414 1.55 -10.04 -6.17
CA THR A 414 2.81 -9.58 -6.79
C THR A 414 3.12 -8.13 -6.44
N SER A 415 2.14 -7.22 -6.58
CA SER A 415 2.28 -5.81 -6.22
C SER A 415 2.65 -5.63 -4.75
N TRP A 416 1.98 -6.33 -3.82
CA TRP A 416 2.25 -6.20 -2.39
C TRP A 416 3.60 -6.79 -1.97
N ASN A 417 4.00 -7.90 -2.61
CA ASN A 417 5.34 -8.46 -2.42
C ASN A 417 6.41 -7.47 -2.87
N ALA A 418 6.23 -6.82 -4.02
CA ALA A 418 7.15 -5.81 -4.52
C ALA A 418 7.24 -4.56 -3.61
N ILE A 419 6.11 -4.09 -3.06
CA ILE A 419 6.07 -3.00 -2.06
C ILE A 419 6.88 -3.39 -0.82
N MET A 420 6.70 -4.60 -0.29
CA MET A 420 7.43 -5.06 0.89
C MET A 420 8.92 -5.30 0.58
N LEU A 421 9.25 -5.85 -0.60
CA LEU A 421 10.62 -5.98 -1.09
C LEU A 421 11.34 -4.63 -1.05
N LYS A 422 10.71 -3.59 -1.61
CA LYS A 422 11.26 -2.22 -1.55
C LYS A 422 11.42 -1.75 -0.10
N GLY A 423 10.48 -2.05 0.79
CA GLY A 423 10.59 -1.77 2.22
C GLY A 423 11.87 -2.36 2.84
N PHE A 424 12.20 -3.63 2.54
CA PHE A 424 13.44 -4.27 2.97
C PHE A 424 14.68 -3.58 2.37
N VAL A 425 14.64 -3.19 1.08
CA VAL A 425 15.75 -2.45 0.45
C VAL A 425 15.97 -1.09 1.11
N ASP A 426 14.89 -0.35 1.40
CA ASP A 426 14.98 0.97 2.02
C ASP A 426 15.45 0.88 3.48
N ALA A 427 15.07 -0.17 4.20
CA ALA A 427 15.61 -0.48 5.53
C ALA A 427 17.11 -0.79 5.46
N TYR A 428 17.57 -1.56 4.46
CA TYR A 428 19.00 -1.79 4.22
C TYR A 428 19.74 -0.47 3.94
N LYS A 429 19.20 0.39 3.06
CA LYS A 429 19.77 1.72 2.82
C LYS A 429 19.94 2.53 4.11
N ALA A 430 18.93 2.49 5.00
CA ALA A 430 18.92 3.29 6.22
C ALA A 430 19.80 2.73 7.35
N LEU A 431 19.81 1.41 7.54
CA LEU A 431 20.42 0.75 8.70
C LEU A 431 21.72 -0.01 8.40
N GLY A 432 21.96 -0.38 7.12
CA GLY A 432 23.15 -1.11 6.70
C GLY A 432 23.15 -2.61 7.07
N ASP A 433 22.04 -3.16 7.57
CA ASP A 433 21.96 -4.58 7.92
C ASP A 433 21.77 -5.44 6.66
N SER A 434 22.79 -6.25 6.35
CA SER A 434 22.82 -7.11 5.15
C SER A 434 21.72 -8.19 5.12
N ASN A 435 21.15 -8.55 6.27
CA ASN A 435 20.04 -9.51 6.33
C ASN A 435 18.81 -8.97 5.60
N TYR A 436 18.55 -7.66 5.67
CA TYR A 436 17.44 -7.04 4.94
C TYR A 436 17.61 -7.12 3.43
N LEU A 437 18.83 -6.90 2.93
CA LEU A 437 19.13 -7.04 1.50
C LEU A 437 19.00 -8.50 1.06
N GLU A 438 19.45 -9.46 1.88
CA GLU A 438 19.32 -10.89 1.57
C GLU A 438 17.84 -11.31 1.44
N ILE A 439 16.98 -10.86 2.35
CA ILE A 439 15.53 -11.13 2.31
C ILE A 439 14.92 -10.49 1.04
N ALA A 440 15.29 -9.25 0.73
CA ALA A 440 14.82 -8.56 -0.48
C ALA A 440 15.19 -9.33 -1.76
N ILE A 441 16.43 -9.80 -1.88
CA ILE A 441 16.90 -10.57 -3.03
C ILE A 441 16.16 -11.92 -3.12
N LYS A 442 15.94 -12.61 -2.01
CA LYS A 442 15.16 -13.86 -1.99
C LYS A 442 13.73 -13.64 -2.46
N ASN A 443 13.08 -12.57 -2.02
CA ASN A 443 11.73 -12.23 -2.46
C ASN A 443 11.70 -11.83 -3.95
N ALA A 444 12.69 -11.07 -4.43
CA ALA A 444 12.81 -10.76 -5.86
C ALA A 444 12.98 -12.05 -6.71
N THR A 445 13.72 -13.03 -6.19
CA THR A 445 13.86 -14.34 -6.83
C THR A 445 12.53 -15.09 -6.85
N PHE A 446 11.77 -15.07 -5.75
CA PHE A 446 10.42 -15.64 -5.69
C PHE A 446 9.50 -15.01 -6.77
N ILE A 447 9.49 -13.69 -6.92
CA ILE A 447 8.70 -13.02 -7.97
C ILE A 447 9.12 -13.52 -9.37
N ILE A 448 10.44 -13.59 -9.65
CA ILE A 448 10.95 -14.02 -10.94
C ILE A 448 10.60 -15.49 -11.23
N GLU A 449 10.73 -16.39 -10.25
CA GLU A 449 10.55 -17.82 -10.44
C GLU A 449 9.10 -18.29 -10.41
N LYS A 450 8.21 -17.56 -9.67
CA LYS A 450 6.84 -18.00 -9.43
C LYS A 450 5.79 -17.12 -10.08
N GLN A 451 6.06 -15.85 -10.28
CA GLN A 451 5.07 -14.88 -10.74
C GLN A 451 5.41 -14.26 -12.11
N TRP A 452 6.59 -14.48 -12.64
CA TRP A 452 6.98 -14.02 -13.98
C TRP A 452 6.98 -15.20 -14.97
N THR A 453 6.24 -15.05 -16.06
CA THR A 453 6.12 -16.12 -17.08
C THR A 453 7.24 -16.07 -18.13
N ALA A 454 7.41 -17.15 -18.86
CA ALA A 454 8.37 -17.22 -19.97
C ALA A 454 8.00 -16.26 -21.12
N GLU A 455 6.72 -15.92 -21.25
CA GLU A 455 6.17 -14.97 -22.23
C GLU A 455 6.44 -13.50 -21.85
N GLY A 456 6.92 -13.25 -20.63
CA GLY A 456 7.32 -11.93 -20.15
C GLY A 456 6.24 -11.18 -19.37
N ASN A 457 5.07 -11.77 -19.16
CA ASN A 457 4.02 -11.20 -18.30
C ASN A 457 4.16 -11.64 -16.84
N LEU A 458 3.57 -10.85 -15.92
CA LEU A 458 3.45 -11.18 -14.52
C LEU A 458 2.08 -11.81 -14.23
N TYR A 459 2.03 -12.71 -13.26
CA TYR A 459 0.81 -13.07 -12.57
C TYR A 459 0.55 -12.11 -11.41
N HIS A 460 -0.73 -11.89 -11.08
CA HIS A 460 -1.15 -11.07 -9.95
C HIS A 460 -1.02 -11.82 -8.62
N ASN A 461 -1.42 -13.10 -8.58
CA ASN A 461 -1.49 -13.90 -7.37
C ASN A 461 -0.61 -15.16 -7.41
N TYR A 462 -0.27 -15.66 -6.23
CA TYR A 462 0.35 -16.97 -6.03
C TYR A 462 -0.20 -17.61 -4.77
N LYS A 463 -0.62 -18.87 -4.85
CA LYS A 463 -1.01 -19.68 -3.70
C LYS A 463 -0.82 -21.17 -3.99
N ASN A 464 -0.26 -21.91 -3.03
CA ASN A 464 -0.12 -23.39 -3.10
C ASN A 464 0.54 -23.88 -4.41
N GLY A 465 1.60 -23.22 -4.84
CA GLY A 465 2.34 -23.58 -6.06
C GLY A 465 1.67 -23.13 -7.36
N LYS A 466 0.62 -22.32 -7.32
CA LYS A 466 -0.14 -21.86 -8.49
C LYS A 466 -0.23 -20.34 -8.56
N SER A 467 -0.02 -19.81 -9.75
CA SER A 467 -0.33 -18.44 -10.15
C SER A 467 -1.38 -18.49 -11.25
N THR A 468 -2.49 -17.78 -11.12
CA THR A 468 -3.67 -18.02 -11.98
C THR A 468 -4.27 -16.76 -12.61
N ILE A 469 -4.03 -15.59 -12.04
CA ILE A 469 -4.59 -14.33 -12.49
C ILE A 469 -3.52 -13.55 -13.22
N ASN A 470 -3.84 -13.06 -14.44
CA ASN A 470 -2.94 -12.19 -15.19
C ASN A 470 -2.66 -10.90 -14.40
N GLY A 471 -1.43 -10.40 -14.46
CA GLY A 471 -1.00 -9.22 -13.71
C GLY A 471 -1.71 -7.95 -14.17
N TYR A 472 -2.09 -7.12 -13.20
CA TYR A 472 -2.59 -5.77 -13.41
C TYR A 472 -1.42 -4.78 -13.50
N LEU A 473 -1.68 -3.58 -13.97
CA LEU A 473 -0.65 -2.54 -14.10
C LEU A 473 0.11 -2.31 -12.78
N GLU A 474 -0.57 -2.38 -11.63
CA GLU A 474 0.07 -2.22 -10.31
C GLU A 474 1.16 -3.25 -10.06
N ASP A 475 0.97 -4.51 -10.49
CA ASP A 475 1.98 -5.56 -10.31
C ASP A 475 3.27 -5.20 -11.04
N TYR A 476 3.16 -4.73 -12.27
CA TYR A 476 4.32 -4.29 -13.05
C TYR A 476 4.98 -3.04 -12.44
N CYS A 477 4.19 -2.03 -12.10
CA CYS A 477 4.70 -0.76 -11.58
C CYS A 477 5.54 -0.94 -10.32
N PHE A 478 5.04 -1.70 -9.35
CA PHE A 478 5.74 -1.92 -8.09
C PHE A 478 6.93 -2.86 -8.23
N VAL A 479 6.85 -3.89 -9.11
CA VAL A 479 8.02 -4.76 -9.40
C VAL A 479 9.13 -3.96 -10.09
N ILE A 480 8.80 -3.10 -11.06
CA ILE A 480 9.77 -2.21 -11.71
C ILE A 480 10.43 -1.31 -10.68
N GLU A 481 9.65 -0.66 -9.80
CA GLU A 481 10.17 0.21 -8.74
C GLU A 481 11.10 -0.56 -7.79
N ALA A 482 10.71 -1.75 -7.37
CA ALA A 482 11.50 -2.60 -6.48
C ALA A 482 12.82 -3.07 -7.13
N PHE A 483 12.80 -3.41 -8.42
CA PHE A 483 14.01 -3.80 -9.16
C PHE A 483 14.96 -2.61 -9.36
N ILE A 484 14.44 -1.42 -9.62
CA ILE A 484 15.26 -0.19 -9.62
C ILE A 484 15.89 0.02 -8.24
N ALA A 485 15.15 -0.14 -7.14
CA ALA A 485 15.68 -0.02 -5.80
C ALA A 485 16.76 -1.06 -5.48
N LEU A 486 16.61 -2.29 -5.95
CA LEU A 486 17.64 -3.34 -5.84
C LEU A 486 18.91 -2.97 -6.62
N TYR A 487 18.79 -2.41 -7.84
CA TYR A 487 19.96 -1.91 -8.57
C TYR A 487 20.72 -0.84 -7.78
N GLU A 488 20.02 0.13 -7.20
CA GLU A 488 20.61 1.23 -6.43
C GLU A 488 21.48 0.76 -5.24
N VAL A 489 21.28 -0.46 -4.73
CA VAL A 489 22.02 -1.03 -3.59
C VAL A 489 22.97 -2.18 -3.98
N THR A 490 22.75 -2.85 -5.10
CA THR A 490 23.60 -3.97 -5.56
C THR A 490 24.54 -3.59 -6.68
N ILE A 491 24.21 -2.54 -7.43
CA ILE A 491 24.81 -2.14 -8.71
C ILE A 491 24.88 -3.28 -9.74
N ASP A 492 23.97 -4.27 -9.61
CA ASP A 492 23.81 -5.38 -10.55
C ASP A 492 22.81 -4.98 -11.63
N GLU A 493 23.30 -4.75 -12.84
CA GLU A 493 22.51 -4.25 -13.98
C GLU A 493 21.36 -5.18 -14.39
N LYS A 494 21.39 -6.47 -13.98
CA LYS A 494 20.28 -7.38 -14.27
C LYS A 494 18.95 -6.84 -13.77
N TRP A 495 18.93 -6.14 -12.62
CA TRP A 495 17.72 -5.56 -12.05
C TRP A 495 17.15 -4.45 -12.94
N LEU A 496 18.01 -3.60 -13.51
CA LEU A 496 17.57 -2.57 -14.48
C LEU A 496 17.10 -3.19 -15.80
N GLN A 497 17.76 -4.25 -16.28
CA GLN A 497 17.33 -4.93 -17.49
C GLN A 497 15.94 -5.57 -17.30
N ASN A 498 15.72 -6.22 -16.15
CA ASN A 498 14.41 -6.76 -15.80
C ASN A 498 13.35 -5.66 -15.68
N ALA A 499 13.67 -4.54 -15.01
CA ALA A 499 12.77 -3.39 -14.92
C ALA A 499 12.40 -2.82 -16.29
N LYS A 500 13.40 -2.69 -17.19
CA LYS A 500 13.19 -2.24 -18.57
C LYS A 500 12.29 -3.19 -19.35
N GLN A 501 12.54 -4.51 -19.27
CA GLN A 501 11.74 -5.51 -19.97
C GLN A 501 10.26 -5.44 -19.55
N LEU A 502 9.98 -5.32 -18.25
CA LEU A 502 8.61 -5.14 -17.75
C LEU A 502 8.00 -3.81 -18.20
N THR A 503 8.80 -2.74 -18.26
CA THR A 503 8.33 -1.44 -18.76
C THR A 503 7.96 -1.50 -20.25
N ASP A 504 8.80 -2.15 -21.08
CA ASP A 504 8.51 -2.35 -22.49
C ASP A 504 7.22 -3.17 -22.68
N TYR A 505 7.04 -4.23 -21.90
CA TYR A 505 5.80 -5.01 -21.88
C TYR A 505 4.57 -4.14 -21.52
N CYS A 506 4.71 -3.21 -20.56
CA CYS A 506 3.62 -2.31 -20.21
C CYS A 506 3.24 -1.38 -21.36
N PHE A 507 4.20 -0.90 -22.16
CA PHE A 507 3.89 -0.10 -23.34
C PHE A 507 3.11 -0.90 -24.39
N ASP A 508 3.43 -2.16 -24.59
CA ASP A 508 2.76 -3.01 -25.57
C ASP A 508 1.33 -3.37 -25.15
N THR A 509 1.11 -3.60 -23.85
CA THR A 509 -0.11 -4.25 -23.35
C THR A 509 -1.06 -3.34 -22.56
N PHE A 510 -0.56 -2.29 -21.92
CA PHE A 510 -1.38 -1.41 -21.05
C PHE A 510 -1.48 0.02 -21.58
N TYR A 511 -0.46 0.51 -22.30
CA TYR A 511 -0.44 1.91 -22.72
C TYR A 511 -1.53 2.23 -23.74
N ASP A 512 -2.32 3.27 -23.46
CA ASP A 512 -3.32 3.83 -24.37
C ASP A 512 -2.84 5.18 -24.94
N GLU A 513 -2.50 5.19 -26.22
CA GLU A 513 -1.98 6.38 -26.91
C GLU A 513 -2.96 7.57 -26.89
N LYS A 514 -4.27 7.26 -26.85
CA LYS A 514 -5.31 8.28 -26.90
C LYS A 514 -5.40 9.07 -25.60
N SER A 515 -5.36 8.38 -24.46
CA SER A 515 -5.36 9.02 -23.14
C SER A 515 -3.96 9.49 -22.71
N GLY A 516 -2.91 8.83 -23.18
CA GLY A 516 -1.54 9.04 -22.74
C GLY A 516 -1.20 8.39 -21.38
N PHE A 517 -2.08 7.50 -20.89
CA PHE A 517 -1.92 6.76 -19.65
C PHE A 517 -1.93 5.24 -19.89
N PHE A 518 -1.61 4.49 -18.85
CA PHE A 518 -1.66 3.04 -18.86
C PHE A 518 -2.99 2.59 -18.24
N ALA A 519 -3.75 1.74 -18.97
CA ALA A 519 -4.95 1.12 -18.45
C ALA A 519 -4.62 0.19 -17.28
N PHE A 520 -5.54 0.01 -16.33
CA PHE A 520 -5.29 -0.84 -15.16
C PHE A 520 -5.24 -2.34 -15.54
N THR A 521 -6.07 -2.76 -16.49
CA THR A 521 -6.11 -4.12 -17.04
C THR A 521 -5.41 -4.20 -18.39
N SER A 522 -4.77 -5.32 -18.66
CA SER A 522 -4.10 -5.61 -19.93
C SER A 522 -5.11 -5.70 -21.09
N LYS A 523 -4.70 -5.31 -22.28
CA LYS A 523 -5.49 -5.45 -23.52
C LYS A 523 -5.80 -6.91 -23.90
N ILE A 524 -5.08 -7.88 -23.33
CA ILE A 524 -5.30 -9.31 -23.56
C ILE A 524 -6.39 -9.90 -22.65
N ASP A 525 -6.76 -9.19 -21.58
CA ASP A 525 -7.81 -9.62 -20.67
C ASP A 525 -9.20 -9.35 -21.22
N ALA A 526 -10.20 -10.11 -20.74
CA ALA A 526 -11.58 -9.85 -21.07
C ALA A 526 -12.01 -8.45 -20.60
N PRO A 527 -12.66 -7.65 -21.48
CA PRO A 527 -13.04 -6.30 -21.10
C PRO A 527 -14.11 -6.32 -20.00
N LEU A 528 -13.94 -5.41 -19.02
CA LEU A 528 -14.99 -5.07 -18.06
C LEU A 528 -16.00 -4.10 -18.70
N ILE A 529 -17.00 -3.68 -17.91
CA ILE A 529 -18.00 -2.70 -18.37
C ILE A 529 -17.38 -1.35 -18.79
N THR A 530 -16.20 -1.01 -18.31
CA THR A 530 -15.44 0.20 -18.69
C THR A 530 -13.94 -0.02 -18.48
N THR A 531 -13.10 0.70 -19.27
CA THR A 531 -11.65 0.75 -19.05
C THR A 531 -11.36 1.65 -17.86
N HIS A 532 -10.57 1.15 -16.91
CA HIS A 532 -10.13 1.92 -15.75
C HIS A 532 -8.69 2.40 -15.93
N PHE A 533 -8.46 3.69 -15.64
CA PHE A 533 -7.13 4.29 -15.48
C PHE A 533 -7.02 4.74 -14.02
N GLU A 534 -6.10 4.14 -13.30
CA GLU A 534 -5.87 4.49 -11.90
C GLU A 534 -4.88 5.66 -11.84
N THR A 535 -5.37 6.83 -11.46
CA THR A 535 -4.57 8.08 -11.39
C THR A 535 -4.62 8.73 -10.01
N GLU A 536 -5.59 8.38 -9.19
CA GLU A 536 -5.74 8.91 -7.83
C GLU A 536 -5.08 7.99 -6.81
N ASP A 537 -4.16 8.54 -6.01
CA ASP A 537 -3.52 7.82 -4.93
C ASP A 537 -4.53 7.49 -3.82
N ASN A 538 -4.42 6.30 -3.26
CA ASN A 538 -5.19 5.85 -2.11
C ASN A 538 -4.22 5.38 -1.00
N VAL A 539 -4.58 4.35 -0.24
CA VAL A 539 -3.69 3.70 0.74
C VAL A 539 -2.42 3.11 0.08
N ILE A 540 -2.50 2.81 -1.20
CA ILE A 540 -1.38 2.51 -2.10
C ILE A 540 -1.33 3.62 -3.15
N PRO A 541 -0.14 4.06 -3.60
CA PRO A 541 -0.01 4.98 -4.72
C PRO A 541 -0.65 4.45 -5.99
N ALA A 542 -1.26 5.34 -6.78
CA ALA A 542 -1.84 4.97 -8.06
C ALA A 542 -0.80 4.37 -9.02
N SER A 543 -1.14 3.28 -9.69
CA SER A 543 -0.25 2.57 -10.61
C SER A 543 0.34 3.48 -11.69
N ASN A 544 -0.45 4.43 -12.24
CA ASN A 544 0.06 5.41 -13.19
C ASN A 544 1.06 6.39 -12.58
N SER A 545 0.89 6.79 -11.32
CA SER A 545 1.85 7.68 -10.65
C SER A 545 3.19 6.97 -10.38
N VAL A 546 3.13 5.68 -10.01
CA VAL A 546 4.33 4.83 -9.84
C VAL A 546 5.01 4.60 -11.20
N MET A 547 4.25 4.29 -12.25
CA MET A 547 4.80 4.16 -13.60
C MET A 547 5.49 5.43 -14.06
N ALA A 548 4.90 6.61 -13.84
CA ALA A 548 5.53 7.88 -14.19
C ALA A 548 6.89 8.07 -13.49
N ASN A 549 7.00 7.72 -12.21
CA ASN A 549 8.27 7.75 -11.48
C ASN A 549 9.30 6.76 -12.04
N ASN A 550 8.86 5.55 -12.38
CA ASN A 550 9.70 4.52 -12.99
C ASN A 550 10.22 4.98 -14.35
N LEU A 551 9.36 5.57 -15.18
CA LEU A 551 9.75 6.13 -16.49
C LEU A 551 10.78 7.24 -16.34
N PHE A 552 10.62 8.14 -15.36
CA PHE A 552 11.61 9.16 -15.05
C PHE A 552 12.97 8.53 -14.73
N LYS A 553 13.04 7.58 -13.79
CA LYS A 553 14.30 6.94 -13.38
C LYS A 553 14.94 6.16 -14.54
N LEU A 554 14.14 5.37 -15.26
CA LEU A 554 14.63 4.59 -16.40
C LEU A 554 15.07 5.48 -17.56
N SER A 555 14.45 6.65 -17.77
CA SER A 555 14.91 7.61 -18.78
C SER A 555 16.34 8.09 -18.51
N VAL A 556 16.70 8.28 -17.23
CA VAL A 556 18.06 8.65 -16.82
C VAL A 556 19.04 7.48 -17.05
N TYR A 557 18.73 6.29 -16.56
CA TYR A 557 19.64 5.14 -16.67
C TYR A 557 19.92 4.73 -18.11
N PHE A 558 18.87 4.71 -18.94
CA PHE A 558 18.97 4.26 -20.34
C PHE A 558 19.12 5.39 -21.35
N HIS A 559 19.21 6.65 -20.91
CA HIS A 559 19.17 7.84 -21.77
C HIS A 559 18.03 7.73 -22.81
N ASN A 560 16.83 7.35 -22.34
CA ASN A 560 15.67 7.13 -23.19
C ASN A 560 14.73 8.34 -23.18
N PRO A 561 14.75 9.21 -24.23
CA PRO A 561 13.91 10.41 -24.26
C PRO A 561 12.41 10.09 -24.44
N TYR A 562 12.07 8.90 -24.92
CA TYR A 562 10.67 8.50 -25.06
C TYR A 562 10.02 8.31 -23.67
N TYR A 563 10.70 7.63 -22.74
CA TYR A 563 10.21 7.46 -21.37
C TYR A 563 10.01 8.81 -20.67
N GLU A 564 10.97 9.72 -20.83
CA GLU A 564 10.87 11.07 -20.28
C GLU A 564 9.67 11.84 -20.88
N THR A 565 9.49 11.76 -22.21
CA THR A 565 8.37 12.42 -22.91
C THR A 565 7.03 11.91 -22.41
N ILE A 566 6.86 10.61 -22.19
CA ILE A 566 5.60 10.04 -21.68
C ILE A 566 5.37 10.49 -20.23
N CYS A 567 6.39 10.40 -19.36
CA CYS A 567 6.30 10.90 -17.99
C CYS A 567 5.84 12.36 -17.94
N MET A 568 6.46 13.23 -18.75
CA MET A 568 6.08 14.65 -18.84
C MET A 568 4.64 14.86 -19.32
N LYS A 569 4.19 14.11 -20.32
CA LYS A 569 2.79 14.18 -20.81
C LYS A 569 1.80 13.79 -19.72
N MET A 570 2.10 12.75 -18.92
CA MET A 570 1.26 12.35 -17.80
C MET A 570 1.17 13.47 -16.75
N LEU A 571 2.31 14.06 -16.36
CA LEU A 571 2.34 15.18 -15.42
C LEU A 571 1.56 16.42 -15.93
N GLN A 572 1.69 16.76 -17.22
CA GLN A 572 0.98 17.87 -17.85
C GLN A 572 -0.54 17.72 -17.80
N GLN A 573 -1.04 16.49 -17.72
CA GLN A 573 -2.48 16.22 -17.60
C GLN A 573 -2.94 16.18 -16.13
N ILE A 574 -2.10 15.73 -15.19
CA ILE A 574 -2.50 15.55 -13.79
C ILE A 574 -2.31 16.84 -12.97
N ILE A 575 -1.12 17.45 -13.01
CA ILE A 575 -0.77 18.56 -12.09
C ILE A 575 -1.77 19.72 -12.12
N PRO A 576 -2.26 20.19 -13.29
CA PRO A 576 -3.20 21.31 -13.33
C PRO A 576 -4.58 21.01 -12.75
N ASN A 577 -4.94 19.74 -12.69
CA ASN A 577 -6.26 19.27 -12.28
C ASN A 577 -6.31 18.82 -10.82
N ILE A 578 -5.22 18.97 -10.07
CA ILE A 578 -5.18 18.62 -8.64
C ILE A 578 -5.93 19.69 -7.84
N ASP A 579 -7.02 19.29 -7.20
CA ASP A 579 -7.81 20.13 -6.28
C ASP A 579 -7.60 19.75 -4.81
N TYR A 580 -7.19 18.50 -4.53
CA TYR A 580 -6.82 17.99 -3.20
C TYR A 580 -5.53 17.16 -3.26
N PRO A 581 -4.41 17.70 -2.75
CA PRO A 581 -3.09 17.12 -2.95
C PRO A 581 -2.89 15.75 -2.27
N SER A 582 -3.69 15.41 -1.24
CA SER A 582 -3.59 14.12 -0.57
C SER A 582 -3.95 12.91 -1.45
N GLY A 583 -4.73 13.09 -2.50
CA GLY A 583 -5.04 12.05 -3.48
C GLY A 583 -4.08 12.01 -4.68
N TYR A 584 -3.03 12.85 -4.68
CA TYR A 584 -2.07 12.95 -5.78
C TYR A 584 -0.63 13.15 -5.29
N SER A 585 -0.35 12.78 -4.06
CA SER A 585 0.95 13.05 -3.42
C SER A 585 2.11 12.35 -4.11
N ASN A 586 1.89 11.17 -4.69
CA ASN A 586 2.93 10.49 -5.46
C ASN A 586 3.20 11.19 -6.80
N TRP A 587 2.19 11.75 -7.46
CA TRP A 587 2.38 12.62 -8.63
C TRP A 587 3.18 13.87 -8.29
N LEU A 588 2.92 14.47 -7.12
CA LEU A 588 3.71 15.61 -6.63
C LEU A 588 5.16 15.21 -6.37
N ASN A 589 5.44 13.98 -5.90
CA ASN A 589 6.79 13.43 -5.83
C ASN A 589 7.45 13.31 -7.20
N VAL A 590 6.72 12.80 -8.21
CA VAL A 590 7.23 12.73 -9.60
C VAL A 590 7.53 14.13 -10.13
N PHE A 591 6.63 15.08 -9.90
CA PHE A 591 6.82 16.48 -10.30
C PHE A 591 8.08 17.10 -9.69
N MET A 592 8.39 16.80 -8.43
CA MET A 592 9.61 17.28 -7.78
C MET A 592 10.90 16.71 -8.40
N ASN A 593 10.86 15.64 -9.17
CA ASN A 593 12.02 15.12 -9.91
C ASN A 593 12.49 16.09 -11.01
N TYR A 594 11.60 16.95 -11.51
CA TYR A 594 11.92 17.98 -12.52
C TYR A 594 12.40 19.29 -11.91
N SER A 595 12.71 19.29 -10.61
CA SER A 595 13.29 20.46 -9.93
C SER A 595 14.74 20.69 -10.33
N LYS A 596 15.18 21.97 -10.26
CA LYS A 596 16.60 22.34 -10.45
C LYS A 596 17.55 21.69 -9.43
N GLN A 597 17.02 21.12 -8.34
CA GLN A 597 17.78 20.43 -7.32
C GLN A 597 18.01 18.96 -7.64
N ASN A 598 17.29 18.39 -8.62
CA ASN A 598 17.47 17.00 -8.99
C ASN A 598 18.81 16.78 -9.67
N LYS A 599 19.52 15.73 -9.28
CA LYS A 599 20.86 15.38 -9.77
C LYS A 599 20.94 13.90 -10.07
N GLU A 600 21.92 13.56 -10.89
CA GLU A 600 22.26 12.22 -11.27
C GLU A 600 23.70 11.93 -10.78
N LEU A 601 23.91 10.78 -10.15
CA LEU A 601 25.22 10.40 -9.65
C LEU A 601 25.66 9.05 -10.23
N GLY A 602 26.72 9.08 -11.03
CA GLY A 602 27.42 7.88 -11.48
C GLY A 602 28.65 7.61 -10.60
N VAL A 603 28.78 6.39 -10.07
CA VAL A 603 29.96 5.95 -9.29
C VAL A 603 30.63 4.80 -10.05
N CYS A 604 31.81 5.07 -10.64
CA CYS A 604 32.49 4.12 -11.51
C CYS A 604 33.86 3.73 -10.93
N GLY A 605 34.08 2.42 -10.69
CA GLY A 605 35.35 1.90 -10.20
C GLY A 605 35.20 0.79 -9.16
N GLU A 606 36.31 0.21 -8.71
CA GLU A 606 36.32 -0.97 -7.83
C GLU A 606 35.53 -0.79 -6.53
N LYS A 607 35.52 0.45 -5.98
CA LYS A 607 34.81 0.80 -4.74
C LYS A 607 33.41 1.35 -4.99
N ALA A 608 32.84 1.19 -6.19
CA ALA A 608 31.54 1.75 -6.52
C ALA A 608 30.45 1.30 -5.54
N LEU A 609 30.38 0.00 -5.21
CA LEU A 609 29.40 -0.53 -4.26
C LEU A 609 29.56 0.04 -2.86
N GLU A 610 30.81 0.20 -2.38
CA GLU A 610 31.09 0.79 -1.06
C GLU A 610 30.55 2.23 -0.98
N TYR A 611 30.82 3.03 -1.99
CA TYR A 611 30.39 4.43 -1.99
C TYR A 611 28.91 4.61 -2.26
N THR A 612 28.30 3.82 -3.12
CA THR A 612 26.83 3.85 -3.30
C THR A 612 26.11 3.46 -1.99
N THR A 613 26.64 2.48 -1.25
CA THR A 613 26.12 2.11 0.08
C THR A 613 26.22 3.28 1.06
N LYS A 614 27.35 3.98 1.13
CA LYS A 614 27.51 5.15 2.01
C LYS A 614 26.55 6.28 1.66
N ILE A 615 26.37 6.59 0.37
CA ILE A 615 25.45 7.64 -0.08
C ILE A 615 24.01 7.28 0.26
N ASN A 616 23.61 6.03 0.09
CA ASN A 616 22.27 5.55 0.40
C ASN A 616 21.88 5.69 1.89
N GLN A 617 22.86 5.84 2.82
CA GLN A 617 22.60 6.09 4.24
C GLN A 617 22.21 7.54 4.56
N HIS A 618 22.33 8.46 3.58
CA HIS A 618 21.88 9.83 3.67
C HIS A 618 20.49 9.99 3.07
N TYR A 619 19.77 11.02 3.47
CA TYR A 619 18.49 11.36 2.88
C TYR A 619 18.67 12.33 1.72
N PHE A 620 18.81 11.80 0.53
CA PHE A 620 18.93 12.58 -0.72
C PHE A 620 17.79 12.20 -1.69
N PRO A 621 16.56 12.70 -1.47
CA PRO A 621 15.39 12.31 -2.26
C PRO A 621 15.41 12.83 -3.71
N ASN A 622 16.38 13.66 -4.04
CA ASN A 622 16.55 14.33 -5.33
C ASN A 622 17.74 13.79 -6.13
N ILE A 623 18.15 12.54 -5.89
CA ILE A 623 19.28 11.92 -6.60
C ILE A 623 18.83 10.63 -7.28
N VAL A 624 19.25 10.44 -8.54
CA VAL A 624 19.28 9.14 -9.20
C VAL A 624 20.70 8.59 -9.13
N ILE A 625 20.89 7.44 -8.50
CA ILE A 625 22.22 6.84 -8.25
C ILE A 625 22.45 5.66 -9.19
N ALA A 626 23.59 5.64 -9.86
CA ALA A 626 24.08 4.50 -10.62
C ALA A 626 25.51 4.13 -10.24
N GLY A 627 25.86 2.85 -10.32
CA GLY A 627 27.20 2.39 -10.03
C GLY A 627 27.65 1.27 -10.95
N THR A 628 28.97 1.16 -11.20
CA THR A 628 29.58 0.02 -11.87
C THR A 628 31.00 -0.25 -11.37
N LYS A 629 31.38 -1.54 -11.30
CA LYS A 629 32.76 -1.99 -10.95
C LYS A 629 33.64 -2.27 -12.17
N SER A 630 33.06 -2.20 -13.37
CA SER A 630 33.76 -2.52 -14.63
C SER A 630 33.19 -1.68 -15.77
N THR A 631 33.71 -1.88 -16.97
CA THR A 631 33.10 -1.34 -18.20
C THR A 631 31.67 -1.84 -18.35
N THR A 632 30.77 -0.98 -18.77
CA THR A 632 29.33 -1.26 -18.90
C THR A 632 28.77 -0.69 -20.20
N SER A 633 27.69 -1.31 -20.70
CA SER A 633 26.89 -0.79 -21.80
C SER A 633 25.75 0.10 -21.35
N LEU A 634 25.50 0.23 -20.02
CA LEU A 634 24.46 1.08 -19.47
C LEU A 634 24.71 2.55 -19.89
N PRO A 635 23.82 3.17 -20.67
CA PRO A 635 24.09 4.47 -21.31
C PRO A 635 24.55 5.55 -20.33
N PHE A 636 23.97 5.64 -19.15
CA PHE A 636 24.36 6.63 -18.13
C PHE A 636 25.80 6.44 -17.62
N LEU A 637 26.36 5.20 -17.63
CA LEU A 637 27.70 4.90 -17.12
C LEU A 637 28.69 4.55 -18.21
N LYS A 638 28.25 4.45 -19.46
CA LYS A 638 29.08 4.08 -20.61
C LYS A 638 30.30 5.00 -20.72
N ASP A 639 31.45 4.40 -20.98
CA ASP A 639 32.74 5.07 -21.15
C ASP A 639 33.26 5.89 -19.97
N ARG A 640 32.69 5.65 -18.74
CA ARG A 640 33.09 6.35 -17.51
C ARG A 640 33.96 5.54 -16.56
N PHE A 641 34.10 4.26 -16.80
CA PHE A 641 35.00 3.41 -16.00
C PHE A 641 36.47 3.68 -16.34
N VAL A 642 37.28 3.91 -15.29
CA VAL A 642 38.72 4.10 -15.37
C VAL A 642 39.40 3.09 -14.44
N GLU A 643 40.30 2.25 -15.02
CA GLU A 643 40.98 1.23 -14.26
C GLU A 643 41.83 1.80 -13.11
N ASN A 644 41.81 1.11 -11.95
CA ASN A 644 42.50 1.50 -10.71
C ASN A 644 42.03 2.82 -10.09
N LYS A 645 40.88 3.36 -10.51
CA LYS A 645 40.30 4.57 -9.93
C LYS A 645 38.82 4.36 -9.64
N THR A 646 38.32 5.01 -8.60
CA THR A 646 36.89 5.20 -8.38
C THR A 646 36.57 6.68 -8.55
N LEU A 647 35.72 7.00 -9.51
CA LEU A 647 35.38 8.36 -9.89
C LEU A 647 33.87 8.58 -9.71
N PHE A 648 33.51 9.78 -9.31
CA PHE A 648 32.16 10.26 -9.15
C PHE A 648 31.81 11.23 -10.27
N TYR A 649 30.71 10.97 -10.95
CA TYR A 649 30.16 11.79 -12.04
C TYR A 649 28.85 12.41 -11.54
N VAL A 650 28.91 13.69 -11.14
CA VAL A 650 27.71 14.44 -10.73
C VAL A 650 27.17 15.16 -11.94
N CYS A 651 25.94 14.79 -12.34
CA CYS A 651 25.30 15.30 -13.53
C CYS A 651 23.95 15.95 -13.20
N GLN A 652 23.47 16.76 -14.12
CA GLN A 652 22.14 17.34 -14.12
C GLN A 652 21.65 17.45 -15.57
N ASN A 653 20.48 16.92 -15.86
CA ASN A 653 19.92 16.89 -17.23
C ASN A 653 20.95 16.36 -18.24
N GLN A 654 21.57 15.22 -17.93
CA GLN A 654 22.61 14.57 -18.72
C GLN A 654 23.91 15.38 -18.94
N THR A 655 24.04 16.54 -18.32
CA THR A 655 25.27 17.34 -18.36
C THR A 655 26.05 17.14 -17.07
N CYS A 656 27.30 16.66 -17.17
CA CYS A 656 28.09 16.29 -16.01
C CYS A 656 29.21 17.33 -15.73
N LEU A 657 29.46 17.52 -14.45
CA LEU A 657 30.68 18.22 -13.99
C LEU A 657 31.90 17.36 -14.25
N LEU A 658 33.09 17.97 -14.11
CA LEU A 658 34.33 17.19 -14.14
C LEU A 658 34.29 16.10 -13.07
N PRO A 659 34.68 14.84 -13.41
CA PRO A 659 34.68 13.77 -12.45
C PRO A 659 35.71 14.02 -11.34
N THR A 660 35.34 13.64 -10.10
CA THR A 660 36.18 13.77 -8.94
C THR A 660 36.37 12.42 -8.24
N PRO A 661 37.52 12.13 -7.64
CA PRO A 661 37.71 10.98 -6.75
C PRO A 661 37.35 11.30 -5.30
N ASN A 662 37.01 12.54 -4.98
CA ASN A 662 36.77 13.02 -3.62
C ASN A 662 35.34 12.84 -3.18
N PHE A 663 35.08 11.89 -2.29
CA PHE A 663 33.76 11.56 -1.77
C PHE A 663 33.13 12.72 -0.97
N GLU A 664 33.90 13.41 -0.14
CA GLU A 664 33.38 14.53 0.68
C GLU A 664 32.93 15.70 -0.19
N GLU A 665 33.65 15.97 -1.28
CA GLU A 665 33.22 16.97 -2.27
C GLU A 665 31.89 16.61 -2.91
N VAL A 666 31.66 15.32 -3.16
CA VAL A 666 30.40 14.82 -3.71
C VAL A 666 29.25 14.99 -2.72
N LEU A 667 29.44 14.62 -1.45
CA LEU A 667 28.43 14.81 -0.40
C LEU A 667 28.05 16.29 -0.26
N ALA A 668 29.04 17.19 -0.18
CA ALA A 668 28.80 18.63 -0.08
C ALA A 668 27.98 19.21 -1.26
N ARG A 669 28.02 18.57 -2.44
CA ARG A 669 27.20 19.00 -3.60
C ARG A 669 25.73 18.57 -3.48
N PHE A 670 25.40 17.63 -2.60
CA PHE A 670 24.05 17.12 -2.40
C PHE A 670 23.39 17.69 -1.15
N GLU A 671 24.18 18.15 -0.19
CA GLU A 671 23.65 18.91 0.95
C GLU A 671 22.93 20.16 0.46
N LEU A 672 21.78 20.46 1.04
CA LEU A 672 21.05 21.68 0.75
C LEU A 672 21.75 22.86 1.41
N PRO A 673 21.84 24.03 0.75
CA PRO A 673 22.52 25.21 1.27
C PRO A 673 21.88 25.75 2.56
#